data_f075b44eb22848b836227e39b67c4e74
#
_entry.id   f075b44eb22848b836227e39b67c4e74
#
_cell.length_a   1.000
_cell.length_b   1.000
_cell.length_c   1.000
_cell.angle_alpha   90.00
_cell.angle_beta   90.00
_cell.angle_gamma   90.00
#
_symmetry.space_group_name_H-M   'P 1'
#
loop_
_entity.id
_entity.type
_entity.pdbx_description
1 polymer ?
#
loop_
_entity_poly.entity_id
_entity_poly.type
_entity_poly.pdbx_seq_one_letter_code
_entity_poly.pdbx_strand_id
1 'polypeptide(L)'
;MFDKFCLKADSDKENPSTDEWWPGDYTPALSVDEWEALLNNDEVFTESSLEIMKRMLDYGGKATCTQLSIKYGESKNFYNSGSSSLAKRIVQRTGCPVMPRDDEKSKWWPVLYVGKAAKKDEEGSFVWKLRDELAEALERIDLTKVKLYANLAPRFWKISHGNDCVSEAEATSFGKRRVVVVNKDTAAKGKSKVPQGEDFMTNMKKGDIFYLCRGNSIRVLGRIDSDAVEENPEKQDGWCERSYTVIAESSDTKAYTGEKKWWTPNDNSTCIPVPESELQLFEDYILKPYFNVTREELLKNDTSGLRYWFLNANPKIWSMASMPVGEVQDYTLYNDNGNKRRIFQNFLDAKAGDMVIGYESTPVKQIVALMRISAEQDSEKIYFEKLEGLSSPIDFATLKECAELEKMEYFSMQQGSLFKLTKGEYEFIFDMIREENPAPAAKGKTAYTKQDFLNDVYMSETKYDRLAAVLKKKKNIILQGAPGVGKTFAAKRLAYSIMEEIDDDRIEFVQFHQNYSYEDFMMGYKPVEDGFELKYGIFYRFCQKAANHPDKDYFFIIDEINRGNMSKIFGELLMLIEADYRDKKATLAYNGLSFSVPKRLHIIGIMNTADRSLAMIDYALRRRFSFFDMEPGFDSKGFTDYQKGFANDTFNALIERIKELNQEIMQDKSLGKGFCIGHSYFCNAGDCSEEWMKDVVDFDILPMLSEYWFDESVKLQRWENILHGVFQ
;
A
#
# COMPACT_ATOMS: atom_id res chain seq x y z
N MET A 1 6.32 -5.78 -0.89
CA MET A 1 6.17 -6.34 0.48
C MET A 1 6.89 -7.67 0.66
N PHE A 2 7.00 -8.51 -0.38
CA PHE A 2 7.73 -9.79 -0.32
C PHE A 2 9.26 -9.66 -0.26
N ASP A 3 9.85 -8.66 -0.90
CA ASP A 3 11.30 -8.39 -0.79
C ASP A 3 11.75 -7.95 0.62
N LYS A 4 10.86 -7.38 1.43
CA LYS A 4 11.16 -7.05 2.84
C LYS A 4 11.23 -8.26 3.78
N PHE A 5 10.67 -9.41 3.40
CA PHE A 5 10.76 -10.64 4.21
C PHE A 5 12.10 -11.36 4.07
N CYS A 6 12.83 -11.17 2.98
CA CYS A 6 14.20 -11.69 2.85
C CYS A 6 15.25 -10.83 3.58
N LEU A 7 14.97 -9.57 3.89
CA LEU A 7 15.95 -8.62 4.44
C LEU A 7 15.80 -8.28 5.93
N LYS A 8 14.86 -8.91 6.65
CA LYS A 8 14.79 -8.80 8.12
C LYS A 8 15.37 -10.05 8.80
N ALA A 9 16.64 -10.29 8.57
CA ALA A 9 17.46 -11.12 9.43
C ALA A 9 18.68 -10.29 9.81
N ASP A 10 18.86 -10.11 11.09
CA ASP A 10 20.04 -9.59 11.77
C ASP A 10 20.36 -8.09 11.64
N SER A 11 19.82 -7.31 12.58
CA SER A 11 20.35 -5.98 12.89
C SER A 11 21.64 -5.99 13.73
N ASP A 12 22.22 -7.15 14.07
CA ASP A 12 23.40 -7.22 14.95
C ASP A 12 24.48 -8.25 14.58
N LYS A 13 24.45 -8.83 13.37
CA LYS A 13 25.59 -9.59 12.86
C LYS A 13 25.78 -9.30 11.37
N GLU A 14 26.94 -8.73 11.05
CA GLU A 14 27.55 -8.45 9.75
C GLU A 14 26.71 -8.85 8.52
N ASN A 15 26.25 -7.85 7.77
CA ASN A 15 25.77 -8.07 6.40
C ASN A 15 26.77 -8.98 5.70
N PRO A 16 26.39 -10.19 5.20
CA PRO A 16 27.28 -10.99 4.42
C PRO A 16 27.83 -10.11 3.28
N SER A 17 29.14 -10.15 3.08
CA SER A 17 29.78 -9.44 1.96
C SER A 17 28.97 -9.78 0.69
N THR A 18 28.71 -8.81 -0.18
CA THR A 18 27.88 -8.96 -1.39
C THR A 18 28.36 -10.08 -2.34
N ASP A 19 29.45 -10.76 -2.03
CA ASP A 19 30.05 -11.79 -2.86
C ASP A 19 29.98 -13.21 -2.29
N GLU A 20 29.57 -13.42 -1.03
CA GLU A 20 29.54 -14.76 -0.43
C GLU A 20 28.15 -15.40 -0.49
N TRP A 21 28.10 -16.70 -0.84
CA TRP A 21 26.88 -17.49 -0.84
C TRP A 21 26.48 -17.91 0.58
N TRP A 22 25.24 -17.69 0.96
CA TRP A 22 24.66 -17.99 2.27
C TRP A 22 23.53 -19.03 2.15
N PRO A 23 23.29 -19.91 3.13
CA PRO A 23 24.13 -20.17 4.29
C PRO A 23 25.32 -21.08 3.97
N GLY A 24 26.48 -20.74 4.48
CA GLY A 24 27.69 -21.56 4.30
C GLY A 24 27.81 -22.72 5.29
N ASP A 25 27.11 -22.65 6.41
CA ASP A 25 27.16 -23.59 7.54
C ASP A 25 25.98 -24.58 7.57
N TYR A 26 25.08 -24.53 6.60
CA TYR A 26 23.91 -25.40 6.51
C TYR A 26 23.94 -26.26 5.25
N THR A 27 23.65 -27.56 5.40
CA THR A 27 23.41 -28.51 4.31
C THR A 27 22.23 -29.44 4.66
N PRO A 28 21.36 -29.80 3.69
CA PRO A 28 20.36 -30.84 3.89
C PRO A 28 20.98 -32.22 4.05
N ALA A 29 22.30 -32.37 3.82
CA ALA A 29 23.04 -33.62 3.92
C ALA A 29 22.46 -34.78 3.04
N LEU A 30 21.95 -34.43 1.87
CA LEU A 30 21.43 -35.36 0.88
C LEU A 30 22.49 -35.57 -0.23
N SER A 31 22.82 -36.82 -0.52
CA SER A 31 23.70 -37.20 -1.62
C SER A 31 22.99 -37.04 -2.98
N VAL A 32 23.76 -37.04 -4.07
CA VAL A 32 23.25 -36.96 -5.44
C VAL A 32 22.27 -38.10 -5.74
N ASP A 33 22.56 -39.33 -5.28
CA ASP A 33 21.68 -40.49 -5.51
C ASP A 33 20.32 -40.36 -4.72
N GLU A 34 20.38 -39.77 -3.51
CA GLU A 34 19.17 -39.49 -2.75
C GLU A 34 18.32 -38.38 -3.41
N TRP A 35 18.95 -37.34 -3.96
CA TRP A 35 18.31 -36.34 -4.76
C TRP A 35 17.67 -36.91 -6.02
N GLU A 36 18.37 -37.81 -6.74
CA GLU A 36 17.83 -38.48 -7.93
C GLU A 36 16.62 -39.35 -7.57
N ALA A 37 16.64 -40.06 -6.45
CA ALA A 37 15.50 -40.83 -5.95
C ALA A 37 14.31 -39.95 -5.60
N LEU A 38 14.53 -38.74 -5.02
CA LEU A 38 13.47 -37.79 -4.72
C LEU A 38 12.89 -37.18 -6.01
N LEU A 39 13.70 -36.83 -6.97
CA LEU A 39 13.30 -36.29 -8.28
C LEU A 39 12.38 -37.23 -9.06
N ASN A 40 12.56 -38.54 -8.93
CA ASN A 40 11.72 -39.58 -9.51
C ASN A 40 10.45 -39.91 -8.68
N ASN A 41 10.21 -39.17 -7.59
CA ASN A 41 9.04 -39.37 -6.74
C ASN A 41 8.00 -38.24 -6.95
N ASP A 42 6.90 -38.54 -7.64
CA ASP A 42 5.83 -37.61 -7.96
C ASP A 42 5.10 -37.01 -6.72
N GLU A 43 5.22 -37.63 -5.53
CA GLU A 43 4.66 -37.10 -4.29
C GLU A 43 5.55 -35.98 -3.71
N VAL A 44 6.83 -35.97 -4.03
CA VAL A 44 7.79 -34.98 -3.61
C VAL A 44 7.97 -33.90 -4.69
N PHE A 45 8.33 -34.32 -5.91
CA PHE A 45 8.50 -33.42 -7.06
C PHE A 45 7.28 -33.49 -7.95
N THR A 46 6.34 -32.58 -7.72
CA THR A 46 5.16 -32.36 -8.60
C THR A 46 5.59 -31.79 -9.96
N GLU A 47 4.72 -31.81 -10.96
CA GLU A 47 4.99 -31.25 -12.30
C GLU A 47 5.50 -29.80 -12.19
N SER A 48 4.81 -28.95 -11.40
CA SER A 48 5.23 -27.57 -11.18
C SER A 48 6.59 -27.42 -10.48
N SER A 49 6.91 -28.33 -9.55
CA SER A 49 8.24 -28.33 -8.91
C SER A 49 9.35 -28.69 -9.89
N LEU A 50 9.10 -29.67 -10.77
CA LEU A 50 10.04 -30.04 -11.85
C LEU A 50 10.18 -28.88 -12.86
N GLU A 51 9.10 -28.15 -13.18
CA GLU A 51 9.19 -26.95 -14.02
C GLU A 51 10.11 -25.89 -13.39
N ILE A 52 9.98 -25.61 -12.08
CA ILE A 52 10.85 -24.67 -11.37
C ILE A 52 12.33 -25.12 -11.47
N MET A 53 12.60 -26.39 -11.18
CA MET A 53 13.96 -26.93 -11.24
C MET A 53 14.54 -26.91 -12.65
N LYS A 54 13.77 -27.30 -13.67
CA LYS A 54 14.19 -27.25 -15.08
C LYS A 54 14.53 -25.82 -15.50
N ARG A 55 13.69 -24.85 -15.12
CA ARG A 55 13.93 -23.42 -15.43
C ARG A 55 15.14 -22.86 -14.71
N MET A 56 15.34 -23.24 -13.45
CA MET A 56 16.59 -22.89 -12.73
C MET A 56 17.84 -23.46 -13.41
N LEU A 57 17.78 -24.74 -13.84
CA LEU A 57 18.89 -25.37 -14.54
C LEU A 57 19.15 -24.71 -15.90
N ASP A 58 18.09 -24.46 -16.71
CA ASP A 58 18.18 -23.79 -18.02
C ASP A 58 18.68 -22.33 -17.90
N TYR A 59 18.45 -21.68 -16.78
CA TYR A 59 18.99 -20.33 -16.49
C TYR A 59 20.46 -20.36 -16.04
N GLY A 60 21.09 -21.53 -16.03
CA GLY A 60 22.47 -21.71 -15.60
C GLY A 60 22.64 -22.00 -14.11
N GLY A 61 21.62 -22.54 -13.45
CA GLY A 61 21.65 -23.00 -12.07
C GLY A 61 21.58 -21.89 -11.02
N LYS A 62 21.52 -20.62 -11.44
CA LYS A 62 21.40 -19.45 -10.54
C LYS A 62 20.53 -18.38 -11.16
N ALA A 63 19.56 -17.86 -10.41
CA ALA A 63 18.66 -16.78 -10.86
C ALA A 63 17.95 -16.12 -9.69
N THR A 64 17.39 -14.93 -9.90
CA THR A 64 16.34 -14.39 -9.04
C THR A 64 14.97 -14.90 -9.49
N CYS A 65 13.96 -14.87 -8.60
CA CYS A 65 12.58 -15.17 -8.99
C CYS A 65 12.06 -14.23 -10.08
N THR A 66 12.54 -13.00 -10.11
CA THR A 66 12.20 -12.00 -11.14
C THR A 66 12.73 -12.42 -12.51
N GLN A 67 14.00 -12.81 -12.61
CA GLN A 67 14.60 -13.27 -13.86
C GLN A 67 13.90 -14.51 -14.42
N LEU A 68 13.56 -15.48 -13.55
CA LEU A 68 12.79 -16.66 -13.98
C LEU A 68 11.39 -16.30 -14.48
N SER A 69 10.72 -15.38 -13.77
CA SER A 69 9.40 -14.89 -14.17
C SER A 69 9.41 -14.25 -15.55
N ILE A 70 10.37 -13.38 -15.81
CA ILE A 70 10.54 -12.68 -17.09
C ILE A 70 10.81 -13.69 -18.23
N LYS A 71 11.78 -14.59 -18.04
CA LYS A 71 12.21 -15.51 -19.12
C LYS A 71 11.15 -16.57 -19.41
N TYR A 72 10.47 -17.13 -18.40
CA TYR A 72 9.63 -18.32 -18.55
C TYR A 72 8.14 -18.07 -18.40
N GLY A 73 7.70 -16.86 -18.01
CA GLY A 73 6.31 -16.41 -18.06
C GLY A 73 5.42 -16.77 -16.87
N GLU A 74 5.99 -17.27 -15.74
CA GLU A 74 5.26 -17.47 -14.48
C GLU A 74 5.42 -16.26 -13.56
N SER A 75 4.56 -16.13 -12.51
CA SER A 75 4.71 -15.09 -11.52
C SER A 75 5.96 -15.31 -10.62
N LYS A 76 6.52 -14.23 -10.06
CA LYS A 76 7.60 -14.32 -9.05
C LYS A 76 7.21 -15.24 -7.89
N ASN A 77 5.93 -15.20 -7.51
CA ASN A 77 5.39 -16.01 -6.41
C ASN A 77 5.36 -17.50 -6.75
N PHE A 78 5.15 -17.87 -8.02
CA PHE A 78 5.25 -19.25 -8.46
C PHE A 78 6.60 -19.86 -8.09
N TYR A 79 7.70 -19.17 -8.35
CA TYR A 79 9.04 -19.62 -8.03
C TYR A 79 9.31 -19.61 -6.52
N ASN A 80 8.92 -18.58 -5.82
CA ASN A 80 9.17 -18.44 -4.38
C ASN A 80 8.35 -19.43 -3.52
N SER A 81 7.03 -19.40 -3.67
CA SER A 81 6.13 -20.27 -2.90
C SER A 81 6.26 -21.74 -3.32
N GLY A 82 6.43 -22.01 -4.63
CA GLY A 82 6.66 -23.37 -5.14
C GLY A 82 7.93 -24.00 -4.62
N SER A 83 9.03 -23.24 -4.56
CA SER A 83 10.28 -23.71 -3.94
C SER A 83 10.13 -23.98 -2.44
N SER A 84 9.41 -23.12 -1.73
CA SER A 84 9.14 -23.32 -0.29
C SER A 84 8.28 -24.56 -0.03
N SER A 85 7.25 -24.79 -0.85
CA SER A 85 6.38 -25.99 -0.76
C SER A 85 7.14 -27.25 -1.10
N LEU A 86 7.99 -27.22 -2.12
CA LEU A 86 8.88 -28.34 -2.48
C LEU A 86 9.83 -28.68 -1.32
N ALA A 87 10.49 -27.67 -0.75
CA ALA A 87 11.38 -27.88 0.38
C ALA A 87 10.69 -28.52 1.58
N LYS A 88 9.45 -28.14 1.89
CA LYS A 88 8.65 -28.76 2.96
C LYS A 88 8.40 -30.26 2.69
N ARG A 89 8.01 -30.64 1.45
CA ARG A 89 7.80 -32.04 1.09
C ARG A 89 9.09 -32.87 1.19
N ILE A 90 10.22 -32.29 0.79
CA ILE A 90 11.53 -32.95 0.92
C ILE A 90 11.85 -33.21 2.40
N VAL A 91 11.69 -32.21 3.26
CA VAL A 91 11.94 -32.36 4.69
C VAL A 91 11.01 -33.40 5.31
N GLN A 92 9.71 -33.37 4.98
CA GLN A 92 8.73 -34.37 5.45
C GLN A 92 9.12 -35.80 5.01
N ARG A 93 9.68 -35.96 3.82
CA ARG A 93 10.05 -37.27 3.29
C ARG A 93 11.37 -37.80 3.83
N THR A 94 12.36 -36.92 4.04
CA THR A 94 13.74 -37.30 4.36
C THR A 94 14.09 -37.08 5.82
N GLY A 95 13.39 -36.21 6.53
CA GLY A 95 13.74 -35.75 7.88
C GLY A 95 15.02 -34.87 7.89
N CYS A 96 15.45 -34.34 6.75
CA CYS A 96 16.63 -33.47 6.71
C CYS A 96 16.44 -32.22 7.60
N PRO A 97 17.53 -31.68 8.18
CA PRO A 97 17.44 -30.54 9.08
C PRO A 97 16.87 -29.31 8.35
N VAL A 98 16.16 -28.45 9.08
CA VAL A 98 15.63 -27.18 8.55
C VAL A 98 16.32 -26.03 9.28
N MET A 99 16.70 -25.01 8.54
CA MET A 99 17.32 -23.83 9.14
C MET A 99 16.30 -23.02 9.95
N PRO A 100 16.56 -22.72 11.25
CA PRO A 100 15.66 -21.91 12.07
C PRO A 100 15.68 -20.45 11.60
N ARG A 101 14.60 -19.72 11.90
CA ARG A 101 14.48 -18.26 11.79
C ARG A 101 14.47 -17.66 13.19
N ASP A 102 14.83 -16.38 13.27
CA ASP A 102 14.84 -15.64 14.54
C ASP A 102 13.42 -15.44 15.15
N ASP A 103 12.38 -15.64 14.35
CA ASP A 103 10.96 -15.57 14.75
C ASP A 103 10.34 -16.94 15.08
N GLU A 104 11.16 -17.94 15.44
CA GLU A 104 10.75 -19.34 15.71
C GLU A 104 10.17 -20.10 14.51
N LYS A 105 10.13 -19.50 13.31
CA LYS A 105 9.68 -20.14 12.08
C LYS A 105 10.87 -20.79 11.37
N SER A 106 10.59 -21.65 10.39
CA SER A 106 11.62 -22.36 9.60
C SER A 106 11.91 -21.61 8.29
N LYS A 107 13.20 -21.53 7.91
CA LYS A 107 13.61 -21.08 6.57
C LYS A 107 13.68 -22.29 5.65
N TRP A 108 12.80 -22.35 4.64
CA TRP A 108 12.66 -23.54 3.78
C TRP A 108 13.56 -23.54 2.56
N TRP A 109 13.76 -22.39 1.91
CA TRP A 109 14.51 -22.28 0.68
C TRP A 109 15.97 -22.78 0.76
N PRO A 110 16.69 -22.75 1.92
CA PRO A 110 18.06 -23.27 2.01
C PRO A 110 18.18 -24.76 1.78
N VAL A 111 17.08 -25.51 1.83
CA VAL A 111 17.09 -26.93 1.48
C VAL A 111 17.47 -27.13 0.01
N LEU A 112 16.99 -26.25 -0.88
CA LEU A 112 17.19 -26.33 -2.33
C LEU A 112 18.35 -25.48 -2.82
N TYR A 113 18.62 -24.34 -2.15
CA TYR A 113 19.47 -23.29 -2.68
C TYR A 113 20.51 -22.80 -1.66
N VAL A 114 21.54 -22.19 -2.18
CA VAL A 114 22.30 -21.15 -1.50
C VAL A 114 21.97 -19.82 -2.16
N GLY A 115 22.03 -18.69 -1.42
CA GLY A 115 21.60 -17.41 -1.96
C GLY A 115 22.47 -16.26 -1.51
N LYS A 116 22.37 -15.14 -2.23
CA LYS A 116 23.00 -13.88 -1.86
C LYS A 116 22.16 -12.69 -2.34
N ALA A 117 22.41 -11.50 -1.79
CA ALA A 117 21.77 -10.29 -2.30
C ALA A 117 22.12 -10.09 -3.79
N ALA A 118 21.14 -9.70 -4.58
CA ALA A 118 21.34 -9.34 -5.98
C ALA A 118 22.18 -8.06 -6.07
N LYS A 119 23.02 -7.94 -7.10
CA LYS A 119 23.72 -6.70 -7.39
C LYS A 119 22.74 -5.66 -7.92
N LYS A 120 23.14 -4.37 -7.91
CA LYS A 120 22.27 -3.27 -8.38
C LYS A 120 21.89 -3.37 -9.87
N ASP A 121 22.67 -4.09 -10.66
CA ASP A 121 22.47 -4.38 -12.08
C ASP A 121 21.77 -5.71 -12.35
N GLU A 122 21.42 -6.46 -11.31
CA GLU A 122 20.70 -7.74 -11.42
C GLU A 122 19.22 -7.51 -11.08
N GLU A 123 18.33 -8.04 -11.92
CA GLU A 123 16.89 -8.00 -11.72
C GLU A 123 16.47 -8.83 -10.50
N GLY A 124 15.70 -8.21 -9.59
CA GLY A 124 15.28 -8.82 -8.33
C GLY A 124 16.20 -8.49 -7.17
N SER A 125 15.82 -8.90 -5.95
CA SER A 125 16.51 -8.52 -4.72
C SER A 125 17.43 -9.62 -4.16
N PHE A 126 17.22 -10.88 -4.57
CA PHE A 126 17.93 -12.03 -4.02
C PHE A 126 18.16 -13.10 -5.08
N VAL A 127 19.43 -13.49 -5.28
CA VAL A 127 19.85 -14.53 -6.23
C VAL A 127 19.91 -15.87 -5.52
N TRP A 128 19.19 -16.85 -6.03
CA TRP A 128 19.29 -18.26 -5.65
C TRP A 128 20.23 -19.01 -6.58
N LYS A 129 21.03 -19.89 -6.03
CA LYS A 129 21.84 -20.89 -6.75
C LYS A 129 21.42 -22.27 -6.26
N LEU A 130 21.13 -23.21 -7.18
CA LEU A 130 20.90 -24.61 -6.84
C LEU A 130 22.08 -25.15 -6.04
N ARG A 131 21.80 -26.04 -5.06
CA ARG A 131 22.84 -26.80 -4.41
C ARG A 131 23.51 -27.73 -5.41
N ASP A 132 24.80 -27.90 -5.29
CA ASP A 132 25.61 -28.60 -6.30
C ASP A 132 25.15 -30.06 -6.48
N GLU A 133 24.82 -30.76 -5.39
CA GLU A 133 24.30 -32.14 -5.42
C GLU A 133 22.91 -32.22 -6.09
N LEU A 134 22.04 -31.24 -5.87
CA LEU A 134 20.76 -31.19 -6.53
C LEU A 134 20.90 -30.86 -8.02
N ALA A 135 21.78 -29.95 -8.37
CA ALA A 135 22.05 -29.61 -9.76
C ALA A 135 22.60 -30.83 -10.54
N GLU A 136 23.54 -31.57 -9.96
CA GLU A 136 24.07 -32.80 -10.55
C GLU A 136 23.00 -33.88 -10.70
N ALA A 137 22.11 -34.05 -9.72
CA ALA A 137 20.99 -35.01 -9.83
C ALA A 137 19.98 -34.62 -10.93
N LEU A 138 19.70 -33.30 -11.08
CA LEU A 138 18.85 -32.82 -12.17
C LEU A 138 19.41 -33.06 -13.56
N GLU A 139 20.73 -33.04 -13.72
CA GLU A 139 21.40 -33.38 -15.00
C GLU A 139 21.32 -34.87 -15.35
N ARG A 140 21.09 -35.75 -14.36
CA ARG A 140 21.02 -37.21 -14.56
C ARG A 140 19.62 -37.70 -14.98
N ILE A 141 18.57 -36.91 -14.79
CA ILE A 141 17.18 -37.28 -15.08
C ILE A 141 16.71 -36.73 -16.43
N ASP A 142 15.72 -37.40 -17.04
CA ASP A 142 15.09 -36.93 -18.28
C ASP A 142 14.04 -35.84 -18.02
N LEU A 143 14.41 -34.59 -18.24
CA LEU A 143 13.51 -33.43 -18.13
C LEU A 143 12.90 -33.03 -19.48
N THR A 144 13.03 -33.82 -20.56
CA THR A 144 12.53 -33.43 -21.90
C THR A 144 11.03 -33.20 -21.92
N LYS A 145 10.25 -33.96 -21.13
CA LYS A 145 8.79 -33.85 -21.02
C LYS A 145 8.32 -32.75 -20.07
N VAL A 146 9.18 -32.17 -19.28
CA VAL A 146 8.85 -31.06 -18.39
C VAL A 146 8.78 -29.78 -19.18
N LYS A 147 7.72 -28.97 -19.00
CA LYS A 147 7.53 -27.71 -19.74
C LYS A 147 8.57 -26.67 -19.32
N LEU A 148 9.23 -26.05 -20.29
CA LEU A 148 10.18 -24.97 -20.03
C LEU A 148 9.49 -23.61 -19.93
N TYR A 149 8.51 -23.32 -20.78
CA TYR A 149 7.76 -22.08 -20.78
C TYR A 149 6.35 -22.28 -20.23
N ALA A 150 5.83 -21.25 -19.52
CA ALA A 150 4.47 -21.30 -19.01
C ALA A 150 3.44 -21.43 -20.12
N ASN A 151 2.39 -22.20 -19.86
CA ASN A 151 1.21 -22.19 -20.70
C ASN A 151 0.39 -20.93 -20.36
N LEU A 152 0.31 -19.98 -21.29
CA LEU A 152 -0.38 -18.71 -21.11
C LEU A 152 -1.91 -18.82 -21.23
N ALA A 153 -2.46 -19.97 -21.64
CA ALA A 153 -3.92 -20.17 -21.69
C ALA A 153 -4.49 -20.29 -20.27
N PRO A 154 -5.58 -19.56 -19.95
CA PRO A 154 -6.23 -19.66 -18.66
C PRO A 154 -6.72 -21.08 -18.39
N ARG A 155 -6.51 -21.55 -17.15
CA ARG A 155 -7.09 -22.82 -16.69
C ARG A 155 -8.41 -22.57 -15.99
N PHE A 156 -9.19 -23.64 -15.88
CA PHE A 156 -10.47 -23.63 -15.20
C PHE A 156 -10.34 -24.33 -13.84
N TRP A 157 -10.92 -23.73 -12.81
CA TRP A 157 -10.83 -24.20 -11.44
C TRP A 157 -12.19 -24.30 -10.77
N LYS A 158 -12.31 -25.23 -9.83
CA LYS A 158 -13.36 -25.23 -8.81
C LYS A 158 -12.80 -24.62 -7.54
N ILE A 159 -13.51 -23.66 -6.94
CA ILE A 159 -13.29 -23.21 -5.57
C ILE A 159 -14.56 -23.41 -4.78
N SER A 160 -14.45 -23.92 -3.55
CA SER A 160 -15.59 -24.16 -2.67
C SER A 160 -15.36 -23.59 -1.29
N HIS A 161 -16.26 -22.72 -0.84
CA HIS A 161 -16.39 -22.27 0.52
C HIS A 161 -17.37 -23.19 1.25
N GLY A 162 -16.84 -24.21 1.94
CA GLY A 162 -17.64 -25.17 2.74
C GLY A 162 -18.34 -24.44 3.90
N ASN A 163 -19.58 -24.87 4.20
CA ASN A 163 -20.37 -24.24 5.27
C ASN A 163 -19.73 -24.42 6.66
N ASP A 164 -18.94 -25.47 6.84
CA ASP A 164 -18.24 -25.77 8.10
C ASP A 164 -16.97 -24.93 8.29
N CYS A 165 -16.40 -24.39 7.19
CA CYS A 165 -15.14 -23.70 7.20
C CYS A 165 -15.28 -22.17 7.00
N VAL A 166 -16.35 -21.74 6.33
CA VAL A 166 -16.65 -20.33 6.05
C VAL A 166 -18.09 -20.05 6.47
N SER A 167 -18.27 -19.20 7.47
CA SER A 167 -19.59 -18.78 7.95
C SER A 167 -20.35 -17.93 6.90
N GLU A 168 -21.64 -17.70 7.09
CA GLU A 168 -22.46 -16.88 6.18
C GLU A 168 -22.04 -15.43 6.18
N ALA A 169 -21.62 -14.91 7.34
CA ALA A 169 -21.10 -13.55 7.48
C ALA A 169 -19.78 -13.37 6.72
N GLU A 170 -18.83 -14.30 6.88
CA GLU A 170 -17.57 -14.30 6.14
C GLU A 170 -17.80 -14.44 4.63
N ALA A 171 -18.67 -15.34 4.18
CA ALA A 171 -18.98 -15.51 2.76
C ALA A 171 -19.58 -14.23 2.16
N THR A 172 -20.42 -13.53 2.92
CA THR A 172 -20.98 -12.22 2.52
C THR A 172 -19.89 -11.15 2.43
N SER A 173 -18.97 -11.11 3.39
CA SER A 173 -17.82 -10.19 3.41
C SER A 173 -16.90 -10.46 2.22
N PHE A 174 -16.51 -11.71 2.00
CA PHE A 174 -15.64 -12.11 0.87
C PHE A 174 -16.28 -11.78 -0.48
N GLY A 175 -17.59 -12.00 -0.62
CA GLY A 175 -18.32 -11.61 -1.83
C GLY A 175 -18.31 -10.10 -2.10
N LYS A 176 -18.47 -9.28 -1.05
CA LYS A 176 -18.36 -7.81 -1.17
C LYS A 176 -16.95 -7.34 -1.53
N ARG A 177 -15.93 -7.98 -0.94
CA ARG A 177 -14.52 -7.69 -1.20
C ARG A 177 -14.02 -8.28 -2.53
N ARG A 178 -14.81 -9.13 -3.17
CA ARG A 178 -14.40 -9.86 -4.39
C ARG A 178 -13.14 -10.69 -4.15
N VAL A 179 -13.11 -11.48 -3.06
CA VAL A 179 -12.01 -12.39 -2.74
C VAL A 179 -12.51 -13.81 -2.57
N VAL A 180 -11.68 -14.77 -2.96
CA VAL A 180 -11.83 -16.20 -2.65
C VAL A 180 -10.72 -16.62 -1.71
N VAL A 181 -11.02 -17.56 -0.81
CA VAL A 181 -10.10 -17.98 0.25
C VAL A 181 -9.93 -19.50 0.28
N VAL A 182 -8.69 -19.94 0.54
CA VAL A 182 -8.34 -21.35 0.74
C VAL A 182 -7.27 -21.43 1.82
N ASN A 183 -7.36 -22.41 2.72
CA ASN A 183 -6.32 -22.63 3.72
C ASN A 183 -5.11 -23.33 3.06
N LYS A 184 -3.90 -22.82 3.30
CA LYS A 184 -2.64 -23.30 2.71
C LYS A 184 -2.34 -24.77 3.03
N ASP A 185 -2.85 -25.26 4.17
CA ASP A 185 -2.62 -26.63 4.63
C ASP A 185 -3.72 -27.60 4.12
N THR A 186 -4.59 -27.17 3.20
CA THR A 186 -5.60 -28.03 2.58
C THR A 186 -4.94 -29.16 1.78
N ALA A 187 -5.14 -30.39 2.24
CA ALA A 187 -4.50 -31.58 1.67
C ALA A 187 -4.96 -31.89 0.24
N ALA A 188 -4.18 -32.74 -0.44
CA ALA A 188 -4.55 -33.28 -1.74
C ALA A 188 -5.84 -34.11 -1.67
N LYS A 189 -6.68 -34.04 -2.72
CA LYS A 189 -7.93 -34.81 -2.80
C LYS A 189 -8.26 -35.24 -4.22
N GLY A 190 -9.02 -36.34 -4.29
CA GLY A 190 -9.46 -36.90 -5.57
C GLY A 190 -8.32 -37.58 -6.34
N LYS A 191 -8.19 -37.27 -7.61
CA LYS A 191 -7.11 -37.80 -8.48
C LYS A 191 -5.86 -36.95 -8.46
N SER A 192 -5.91 -35.76 -7.88
CA SER A 192 -4.75 -34.88 -7.74
C SER A 192 -3.85 -35.36 -6.62
N LYS A 193 -2.54 -35.41 -6.87
CA LYS A 193 -1.51 -35.63 -5.84
C LYS A 193 -1.01 -34.32 -5.22
N VAL A 194 -1.37 -33.19 -5.81
CA VAL A 194 -0.98 -31.85 -5.34
C VAL A 194 -1.90 -31.42 -4.22
N PRO A 195 -1.38 -30.91 -3.08
CA PRO A 195 -2.21 -30.30 -2.03
C PRO A 195 -3.04 -29.13 -2.61
N GLN A 196 -4.32 -29.06 -2.24
CA GLN A 196 -5.22 -28.02 -2.74
C GLN A 196 -4.80 -26.60 -2.30
N GLY A 197 -4.17 -26.50 -1.13
CA GLY A 197 -3.56 -25.26 -0.68
C GLY A 197 -2.40 -24.81 -1.58
N GLU A 198 -1.56 -25.74 -2.03
CA GLU A 198 -0.48 -25.49 -2.98
C GLU A 198 -1.04 -25.12 -4.37
N ASP A 199 -2.08 -25.81 -4.84
CA ASP A 199 -2.78 -25.46 -6.07
C ASP A 199 -3.29 -24.01 -6.04
N PHE A 200 -3.90 -23.60 -4.93
CA PHE A 200 -4.39 -22.23 -4.77
C PHE A 200 -3.26 -21.19 -4.68
N MET A 201 -2.17 -21.51 -3.95
CA MET A 201 -1.07 -20.58 -3.72
C MET A 201 -0.13 -20.43 -4.91
N THR A 202 0.14 -21.53 -5.60
CA THR A 202 1.25 -21.63 -6.57
C THR A 202 0.78 -21.89 -7.99
N ASN A 203 -0.13 -22.84 -8.18
CA ASN A 203 -0.50 -23.34 -9.51
C ASN A 203 -1.61 -22.54 -10.18
N MET A 204 -2.52 -21.95 -9.41
CA MET A 204 -3.54 -21.03 -9.92
C MET A 204 -2.89 -19.69 -10.24
N LYS A 205 -3.20 -19.13 -11.41
CA LYS A 205 -2.58 -17.91 -11.94
C LYS A 205 -3.58 -16.77 -12.03
N LYS A 206 -3.07 -15.56 -12.05
CA LYS A 206 -3.84 -14.40 -12.51
C LYS A 206 -4.32 -14.65 -13.95
N GLY A 207 -5.60 -14.41 -14.21
CA GLY A 207 -6.26 -14.72 -15.49
C GLY A 207 -7.00 -16.06 -15.49
N ASP A 208 -6.69 -16.99 -14.59
CA ASP A 208 -7.42 -18.26 -14.49
C ASP A 208 -8.90 -18.03 -14.13
N ILE A 209 -9.75 -18.90 -14.66
CA ILE A 209 -11.20 -18.84 -14.48
C ILE A 209 -11.63 -19.87 -13.45
N PHE A 210 -12.48 -19.49 -12.52
CA PHE A 210 -13.01 -20.41 -11.52
C PHE A 210 -14.52 -20.28 -11.39
N TYR A 211 -15.15 -21.35 -10.94
CA TYR A 211 -16.52 -21.27 -10.41
C TYR A 211 -16.51 -21.50 -8.90
N LEU A 212 -17.27 -20.67 -8.20
CA LEU A 212 -17.38 -20.71 -6.75
C LEU A 212 -18.60 -21.50 -6.31
N CYS A 213 -18.37 -22.46 -5.42
CA CYS A 213 -19.42 -23.21 -4.76
C CYS A 213 -19.56 -22.76 -3.30
N ARG A 214 -20.80 -22.80 -2.81
CA ARG A 214 -21.10 -22.74 -1.38
C ARG A 214 -21.94 -23.95 -0.99
N GLY A 215 -21.33 -24.85 -0.21
CA GLY A 215 -21.87 -26.19 -0.10
C GLY A 215 -22.02 -26.83 -1.48
N ASN A 216 -23.22 -27.34 -1.78
CA ASN A 216 -23.54 -27.97 -3.09
C ASN A 216 -24.13 -26.96 -4.09
N SER A 217 -24.13 -25.66 -3.82
CA SER A 217 -24.71 -24.66 -4.70
C SER A 217 -23.61 -23.93 -5.47
N ILE A 218 -23.78 -23.78 -6.79
CA ILE A 218 -22.91 -22.99 -7.65
C ILE A 218 -23.36 -21.53 -7.56
N ARG A 219 -22.43 -20.58 -7.36
CA ARG A 219 -22.73 -19.18 -7.09
C ARG A 219 -22.23 -18.22 -8.12
N VAL A 220 -20.94 -18.26 -8.44
CA VAL A 220 -20.25 -17.26 -9.25
C VAL A 220 -19.27 -17.93 -10.20
N LEU A 221 -19.16 -17.42 -11.39
CA LEU A 221 -18.05 -17.62 -12.31
C LEU A 221 -17.18 -16.38 -12.27
N GLY A 222 -15.91 -16.53 -11.94
CA GLY A 222 -14.98 -15.41 -11.77
C GLY A 222 -13.65 -15.64 -12.44
N ARG A 223 -12.90 -14.56 -12.64
CA ARG A 223 -11.52 -14.56 -13.13
C ARG A 223 -10.61 -14.06 -12.01
N ILE A 224 -9.52 -14.74 -11.77
CA ILE A 224 -8.52 -14.38 -10.77
C ILE A 224 -7.75 -13.13 -11.22
N ASP A 225 -7.68 -12.11 -10.35
CA ASP A 225 -7.06 -10.83 -10.65
C ASP A 225 -5.72 -10.64 -9.94
N SER A 226 -5.43 -11.43 -8.90
CA SER A 226 -4.22 -11.28 -8.10
C SER A 226 -3.46 -12.58 -7.88
N ASP A 227 -2.20 -12.48 -7.51
CA ASP A 227 -1.49 -13.57 -6.84
C ASP A 227 -2.11 -13.85 -5.47
N ALA A 228 -1.79 -15.01 -4.88
CA ALA A 228 -2.26 -15.35 -3.56
C ALA A 228 -1.57 -14.47 -2.49
N VAL A 229 -2.36 -13.95 -1.56
CA VAL A 229 -1.86 -13.25 -0.38
C VAL A 229 -1.90 -14.22 0.80
N GLU A 230 -0.77 -14.44 1.45
CA GLU A 230 -0.70 -15.21 2.69
C GLU A 230 -1.36 -14.39 3.81
N GLU A 231 -2.25 -15.03 4.57
CA GLU A 231 -3.02 -14.45 5.66
C GLU A 231 -4.17 -13.52 5.23
N ASN A 232 -5.34 -14.12 5.11
CA ASN A 232 -6.59 -13.37 5.01
C ASN A 232 -6.83 -12.61 6.33
N PRO A 233 -7.08 -11.29 6.28
CA PRO A 233 -7.22 -10.46 7.48
C PRO A 233 -8.40 -10.82 8.39
N GLU A 234 -9.45 -11.49 7.84
CA GLU A 234 -10.64 -11.89 8.59
C GLU A 234 -10.51 -13.32 9.17
N LYS A 235 -9.58 -14.11 8.63
CA LYS A 235 -9.49 -15.56 8.91
C LYS A 235 -8.11 -16.03 9.31
N GLN A 236 -7.22 -15.39 9.78
CA GLN A 236 -5.88 -15.77 10.26
C GLN A 236 -5.53 -17.28 10.08
N ASP A 237 -4.49 -17.82 10.68
CA ASP A 237 -4.12 -19.25 10.74
C ASP A 237 -3.97 -19.96 9.38
N GLY A 238 -3.25 -19.32 8.46
CA GLY A 238 -2.89 -19.94 7.17
C GLY A 238 -3.98 -19.89 6.10
N TRP A 239 -5.04 -19.10 6.28
CA TRP A 239 -5.99 -18.80 5.22
C TRP A 239 -5.43 -17.77 4.28
N CYS A 240 -5.40 -18.10 3.00
CA CYS A 240 -4.89 -17.28 1.91
C CYS A 240 -6.03 -16.75 1.07
N GLU A 241 -5.85 -15.59 0.46
CA GLU A 241 -6.87 -14.99 -0.41
C GLU A 241 -6.33 -14.62 -1.80
N ARG A 242 -7.24 -14.58 -2.76
CA ARG A 242 -7.03 -14.02 -4.11
C ARG A 242 -8.22 -13.14 -4.47
N SER A 243 -7.94 -11.98 -5.05
CA SER A 243 -9.01 -11.15 -5.63
C SER A 243 -9.49 -11.70 -6.98
N TYR A 244 -10.73 -11.34 -7.32
CA TYR A 244 -11.31 -11.76 -8.60
C TYR A 244 -12.31 -10.77 -9.16
N THR A 245 -12.48 -10.80 -10.48
CA THR A 245 -13.56 -10.14 -11.19
C THR A 245 -14.69 -11.15 -11.50
N VAL A 246 -15.95 -10.75 -11.29
CA VAL A 246 -17.11 -11.56 -11.65
C VAL A 246 -17.29 -11.55 -13.15
N ILE A 247 -17.38 -12.75 -13.76
CA ILE A 247 -17.76 -12.94 -15.15
C ILE A 247 -19.28 -13.08 -15.26
N ALA A 248 -19.87 -13.95 -14.43
CA ALA A 248 -21.30 -14.17 -14.39
C ALA A 248 -21.76 -14.66 -13.02
N GLU A 249 -22.95 -14.26 -12.61
CA GLU A 249 -23.66 -14.84 -11.47
C GLU A 249 -24.42 -16.09 -11.94
N SER A 250 -24.55 -17.08 -11.04
CA SER A 250 -25.28 -18.32 -11.37
C SER A 250 -26.77 -18.05 -11.55
N SER A 251 -27.33 -18.54 -12.65
CA SER A 251 -28.77 -18.49 -12.93
C SER A 251 -29.60 -19.47 -12.07
N ASP A 252 -28.98 -20.51 -11.51
CA ASP A 252 -29.60 -21.47 -10.59
C ASP A 252 -28.69 -21.71 -9.38
N THR A 253 -29.19 -21.40 -8.20
CA THR A 253 -28.49 -21.59 -6.90
C THR A 253 -28.96 -22.83 -6.15
N LYS A 254 -29.76 -23.72 -6.78
CA LYS A 254 -30.13 -25.00 -6.19
C LYS A 254 -28.91 -25.91 -6.06
N ALA A 255 -29.04 -26.89 -5.17
CA ALA A 255 -27.99 -27.87 -4.98
C ALA A 255 -27.74 -28.65 -6.29
N TYR A 256 -26.48 -28.78 -6.66
CA TYR A 256 -26.05 -29.55 -7.82
C TYR A 256 -26.38 -31.04 -7.65
N THR A 257 -26.98 -31.63 -8.65
CA THR A 257 -27.40 -33.05 -8.70
C THR A 257 -26.73 -33.86 -9.81
N GLY A 258 -25.74 -33.29 -10.51
CA GLY A 258 -25.03 -33.93 -11.63
C GLY A 258 -24.17 -35.13 -11.21
N GLU A 259 -23.80 -35.95 -12.23
CA GLU A 259 -23.07 -37.20 -12.04
C GLU A 259 -21.59 -37.03 -11.74
N LYS A 260 -20.95 -35.95 -12.20
CA LYS A 260 -19.53 -35.69 -11.99
C LYS A 260 -19.29 -35.17 -10.58
N LYS A 261 -18.57 -35.94 -9.74
CA LYS A 261 -18.38 -35.67 -8.32
C LYS A 261 -17.02 -35.09 -7.97
N TRP A 262 -15.96 -35.47 -8.65
CA TRP A 262 -14.61 -35.17 -8.20
C TRP A 262 -14.12 -33.72 -8.50
N TRP A 263 -14.82 -32.98 -9.34
CA TRP A 263 -14.58 -31.56 -9.58
C TRP A 263 -15.86 -30.70 -9.52
N THR A 264 -16.96 -31.30 -9.13
CA THR A 264 -18.28 -30.67 -8.97
C THR A 264 -18.56 -30.31 -7.50
N PRO A 265 -19.65 -29.57 -7.20
CA PRO A 265 -20.03 -29.23 -5.83
C PRO A 265 -20.21 -30.43 -4.89
N ASN A 266 -20.56 -31.59 -5.42
CA ASN A 266 -20.76 -32.81 -4.62
C ASN A 266 -19.48 -33.49 -4.13
N ASP A 267 -18.32 -33.01 -4.56
CA ASP A 267 -17.03 -33.61 -4.17
C ASP A 267 -16.33 -32.74 -3.17
N ASN A 268 -16.68 -32.67 -1.95
CA ASN A 268 -16.02 -31.96 -0.83
C ASN A 268 -14.59 -31.39 -1.05
N SER A 269 -14.21 -31.08 -2.29
CA SER A 269 -12.93 -30.47 -2.64
C SER A 269 -13.03 -28.94 -2.53
N THR A 270 -11.95 -28.32 -2.04
CA THR A 270 -11.90 -26.87 -1.81
C THR A 270 -11.36 -26.13 -3.02
N CYS A 271 -10.23 -26.57 -3.60
CA CYS A 271 -9.60 -25.96 -4.76
C CYS A 271 -8.99 -27.07 -5.63
N ILE A 272 -9.55 -27.27 -6.82
CA ILE A 272 -9.04 -28.26 -7.79
C ILE A 272 -9.14 -27.73 -9.22
N PRO A 273 -8.18 -28.06 -10.08
CA PRO A 273 -8.28 -27.74 -11.49
C PRO A 273 -9.32 -28.64 -12.19
N VAL A 274 -9.99 -28.12 -13.20
CA VAL A 274 -10.78 -28.91 -14.15
C VAL A 274 -9.81 -29.58 -15.11
N PRO A 275 -9.77 -30.91 -15.22
CA PRO A 275 -8.86 -31.60 -16.11
C PRO A 275 -9.11 -31.28 -17.57
N GLU A 276 -8.06 -31.19 -18.38
CA GLU A 276 -8.15 -30.92 -19.80
C GLU A 276 -9.03 -31.93 -20.52
N SER A 277 -8.97 -33.22 -20.14
CA SER A 277 -9.81 -34.30 -20.72
C SER A 277 -11.31 -34.16 -20.43
N GLU A 278 -11.69 -33.30 -19.47
CA GLU A 278 -13.07 -33.12 -19.02
C GLU A 278 -13.62 -31.70 -19.27
N LEU A 279 -12.88 -30.88 -19.99
CA LEU A 279 -13.31 -29.52 -20.31
C LEU A 279 -14.64 -29.46 -21.09
N GLN A 280 -14.94 -30.43 -21.95
CA GLN A 280 -16.22 -30.47 -22.65
C GLN A 280 -17.38 -30.77 -21.69
N LEU A 281 -17.17 -31.69 -20.76
CA LEU A 281 -18.17 -31.99 -19.71
C LEU A 281 -18.37 -30.82 -18.78
N PHE A 282 -17.30 -30.11 -18.42
CA PHE A 282 -17.37 -28.89 -17.63
C PHE A 282 -18.23 -27.81 -18.31
N GLU A 283 -18.07 -27.65 -19.64
CA GLU A 283 -18.90 -26.72 -20.41
C GLU A 283 -20.37 -27.13 -20.40
N ASP A 284 -20.66 -28.42 -20.66
CA ASP A 284 -22.03 -28.90 -20.81
C ASP A 284 -22.78 -29.00 -19.45
N TYR A 285 -22.09 -29.27 -18.33
CA TYR A 285 -22.71 -29.46 -17.01
C TYR A 285 -22.60 -28.26 -16.07
N ILE A 286 -21.67 -27.35 -16.29
CA ILE A 286 -21.45 -26.19 -15.42
C ILE A 286 -21.59 -24.86 -16.16
N LEU A 287 -20.82 -24.62 -17.22
CA LEU A 287 -20.80 -23.30 -17.86
C LEU A 287 -22.13 -22.96 -18.51
N LYS A 288 -22.66 -23.83 -19.39
CA LYS A 288 -23.94 -23.58 -20.07
C LYS A 288 -25.14 -23.54 -19.13
N PRO A 289 -25.35 -24.54 -18.22
CA PRO A 289 -26.55 -24.56 -17.39
C PRO A 289 -26.60 -23.46 -16.34
N TYR A 290 -25.47 -23.07 -15.76
CA TYR A 290 -25.43 -22.13 -14.61
C TYR A 290 -25.07 -20.70 -15.02
N PHE A 291 -24.33 -20.53 -16.11
CA PHE A 291 -23.79 -19.22 -16.48
C PHE A 291 -24.16 -18.80 -17.90
N ASN A 292 -24.74 -19.70 -18.67
CA ASN A 292 -25.11 -19.48 -20.10
C ASN A 292 -23.94 -18.98 -20.95
N VAL A 293 -22.72 -19.53 -20.72
CA VAL A 293 -21.50 -19.19 -21.47
C VAL A 293 -20.80 -20.45 -21.96
N THR A 294 -20.01 -20.32 -23.01
CA THR A 294 -19.16 -21.39 -23.56
C THR A 294 -17.70 -21.13 -23.21
N ARG A 295 -16.85 -22.18 -23.27
CA ARG A 295 -15.39 -22.01 -23.10
C ARG A 295 -14.80 -21.10 -24.16
N GLU A 296 -15.30 -21.23 -25.41
CA GLU A 296 -14.83 -20.40 -26.51
C GLU A 296 -15.08 -18.90 -26.25
N GLU A 297 -16.23 -18.54 -25.70
CA GLU A 297 -16.55 -17.17 -25.30
C GLU A 297 -15.65 -16.71 -24.15
N LEU A 298 -15.41 -17.56 -23.16
CA LEU A 298 -14.53 -17.24 -22.03
C LEU A 298 -13.05 -17.08 -22.41
N LEU A 299 -12.60 -17.89 -23.39
CA LEU A 299 -11.24 -17.83 -23.93
C LEU A 299 -11.10 -16.72 -24.97
N LYS A 300 -12.16 -16.42 -25.74
CA LYS A 300 -12.22 -15.25 -26.65
C LYS A 300 -12.24 -13.95 -25.83
N ASN A 301 -12.83 -13.95 -24.64
CA ASN A 301 -12.78 -12.82 -23.72
C ASN A 301 -11.40 -12.64 -23.08
N ASP A 302 -10.50 -13.62 -23.18
CA ASP A 302 -9.06 -13.47 -22.86
C ASP A 302 -8.22 -13.01 -24.06
N THR A 303 -8.71 -13.22 -25.26
CA THR A 303 -8.41 -12.46 -26.46
C THR A 303 -9.42 -11.33 -26.65
N SER A 304 -10.22 -10.97 -25.62
CA SER A 304 -10.98 -9.74 -25.61
C SER A 304 -9.95 -8.66 -25.75
N GLY A 305 -9.75 -8.28 -26.92
CA GLY A 305 -9.13 -7.14 -27.48
C GLY A 305 -8.81 -5.94 -26.59
N LEU A 306 -8.64 -6.10 -25.29
CA LEU A 306 -8.04 -5.12 -24.42
C LEU A 306 -6.63 -4.92 -24.95
N ARG A 307 -6.47 -3.85 -25.64
CA ARG A 307 -5.19 -3.37 -26.09
C ARG A 307 -4.63 -2.44 -25.04
N TYR A 308 -3.36 -2.30 -25.08
CA TYR A 308 -2.63 -1.49 -24.13
C TYR A 308 -1.91 -0.40 -24.90
N TRP A 309 -2.00 0.82 -24.39
CA TRP A 309 -1.51 1.99 -25.10
C TRP A 309 -0.63 2.84 -24.18
N PHE A 310 0.34 3.50 -24.78
CA PHE A 310 1.14 4.53 -24.15
C PHE A 310 0.80 5.87 -24.81
N LEU A 311 0.19 6.77 -24.05
CA LEU A 311 -0.25 8.08 -24.52
C LEU A 311 0.79 9.13 -24.14
N ASN A 312 1.41 9.73 -25.14
CA ASN A 312 2.36 10.82 -24.97
C ASN A 312 1.67 12.16 -25.26
N ALA A 313 1.47 12.97 -24.23
CA ALA A 313 0.87 14.29 -24.34
C ALA A 313 1.84 15.40 -23.89
N ASN A 314 1.71 16.58 -24.53
CA ASN A 314 2.41 17.78 -24.07
C ASN A 314 1.61 18.40 -22.92
N PRO A 315 2.15 18.48 -21.69
CA PRO A 315 1.40 18.97 -20.53
C PRO A 315 1.02 20.45 -20.61
N LYS A 316 1.67 21.24 -21.47
CA LYS A 316 1.27 22.63 -21.74
C LYS A 316 -0.02 22.75 -22.56
N ILE A 317 -0.37 21.69 -23.32
CA ILE A 317 -1.59 21.61 -24.11
C ILE A 317 -2.66 20.86 -23.33
N TRP A 318 -2.30 19.70 -22.80
CA TRP A 318 -3.17 18.83 -22.00
C TRP A 318 -2.36 18.16 -20.90
N SER A 319 -2.58 18.60 -19.65
CA SER A 319 -1.95 17.97 -18.50
C SER A 319 -2.87 16.88 -17.91
N MET A 320 -2.45 15.63 -18.05
CA MET A 320 -3.11 14.48 -17.46
C MET A 320 -2.94 14.44 -15.93
N ALA A 321 -1.82 14.98 -15.42
CA ALA A 321 -1.60 15.11 -13.99
C ALA A 321 -2.68 15.96 -13.32
N SER A 322 -3.06 17.10 -13.96
CA SER A 322 -4.05 18.05 -13.43
C SER A 322 -5.50 17.74 -13.79
N MET A 323 -5.74 16.68 -14.56
CA MET A 323 -7.07 16.24 -14.95
C MET A 323 -7.73 15.49 -13.75
N PRO A 324 -8.98 15.80 -13.36
CA PRO A 324 -9.71 15.05 -12.34
C PRO A 324 -9.90 13.58 -12.72
N VAL A 325 -9.93 12.71 -11.71
CA VAL A 325 -10.28 11.30 -11.91
C VAL A 325 -11.74 11.18 -12.32
N GLY A 326 -12.02 10.32 -13.32
CA GLY A 326 -13.33 10.14 -13.91
C GLY A 326 -13.69 11.17 -15.01
N GLU A 327 -12.87 12.23 -15.19
CA GLU A 327 -13.07 13.16 -16.31
C GLU A 327 -12.66 12.50 -17.63
N VAL A 328 -13.39 12.83 -18.70
CA VAL A 328 -13.14 12.36 -20.07
C VAL A 328 -12.63 13.52 -20.89
N GLN A 329 -11.44 13.35 -21.50
CA GLN A 329 -10.83 14.31 -22.40
C GLN A 329 -10.85 13.78 -23.83
N ASP A 330 -11.30 14.60 -24.75
CA ASP A 330 -11.21 14.33 -26.18
C ASP A 330 -9.81 14.66 -26.73
N TYR A 331 -9.36 13.90 -27.70
CA TYR A 331 -8.08 14.07 -28.38
C TYR A 331 -8.25 13.95 -29.89
N THR A 332 -7.84 14.97 -30.62
CA THR A 332 -8.04 15.05 -32.06
C THR A 332 -7.15 14.07 -32.84
N LEU A 333 -7.70 13.39 -33.84
CA LEU A 333 -6.95 12.51 -34.75
C LEU A 333 -6.10 13.26 -35.77
N TYR A 334 -6.35 14.55 -35.93
CA TYR A 334 -5.66 15.44 -36.86
C TYR A 334 -4.95 16.55 -36.09
N ASN A 335 -3.82 17.06 -36.63
CA ASN A 335 -3.14 18.22 -36.08
C ASN A 335 -3.82 19.51 -36.52
N ASP A 336 -3.37 20.67 -36.01
CA ASP A 336 -3.94 22.01 -36.33
C ASP A 336 -3.90 22.38 -37.83
N ASN A 337 -3.05 21.71 -38.60
CA ASN A 337 -2.97 21.86 -40.05
C ASN A 337 -3.85 20.89 -40.83
N GLY A 338 -4.71 20.11 -40.16
CA GLY A 338 -5.58 19.11 -40.77
C GLY A 338 -4.88 17.83 -41.23
N ASN A 339 -3.58 17.66 -40.93
CA ASN A 339 -2.87 16.42 -41.26
C ASN A 339 -3.10 15.35 -40.24
N LYS A 340 -3.19 14.09 -40.69
CA LYS A 340 -3.26 12.90 -39.83
C LYS A 340 -2.09 12.90 -38.83
N ARG A 341 -2.38 12.60 -37.57
CA ARG A 341 -1.32 12.38 -36.57
C ARG A 341 -0.45 11.19 -36.94
N ARG A 342 0.79 11.17 -36.47
CA ARG A 342 1.70 10.05 -36.71
C ARG A 342 1.16 8.78 -36.07
N ILE A 343 1.45 7.64 -36.68
CA ILE A 343 0.94 6.31 -36.28
C ILE A 343 -0.60 6.33 -36.23
N PHE A 344 -1.23 6.90 -37.26
CA PHE A 344 -2.69 7.07 -37.33
C PHE A 344 -3.44 5.76 -37.13
N GLN A 345 -2.87 4.62 -37.52
CA GLN A 345 -3.46 3.30 -37.36
C GLN A 345 -3.70 2.95 -35.88
N ASN A 346 -2.84 3.39 -34.95
CA ASN A 346 -3.03 3.13 -33.52
C ASN A 346 -4.32 3.77 -32.99
N PHE A 347 -4.70 4.96 -33.52
CA PHE A 347 -5.97 5.59 -33.14
C PHE A 347 -7.18 4.84 -33.70
N LEU A 348 -7.06 4.24 -34.87
CA LEU A 348 -8.13 3.41 -35.46
C LEU A 348 -8.25 2.05 -34.79
N ASP A 349 -7.14 1.51 -34.31
CA ASP A 349 -7.09 0.22 -33.63
C ASP A 349 -7.60 0.27 -32.19
N ALA A 350 -7.53 1.44 -31.55
CA ALA A 350 -7.91 1.64 -30.17
C ALA A 350 -9.41 1.50 -29.95
N LYS A 351 -9.82 0.75 -28.91
CA LYS A 351 -11.20 0.41 -28.61
C LYS A 351 -11.63 0.90 -27.21
N ALA A 352 -12.91 1.16 -27.06
CA ALA A 352 -13.48 1.45 -25.76
C ALA A 352 -13.15 0.36 -24.74
N GLY A 353 -12.68 0.74 -23.57
CA GLY A 353 -12.20 -0.18 -22.53
C GLY A 353 -10.70 -0.45 -22.54
N ASP A 354 -9.97 -0.16 -23.62
CA ASP A 354 -8.52 -0.32 -23.69
C ASP A 354 -7.81 0.49 -22.62
N MET A 355 -6.76 -0.09 -22.03
CA MET A 355 -6.00 0.54 -20.96
C MET A 355 -4.86 1.42 -21.50
N VAL A 356 -4.63 2.54 -20.87
CA VAL A 356 -3.69 3.55 -21.32
C VAL A 356 -2.77 4.00 -20.20
N ILE A 357 -1.45 3.96 -20.44
CA ILE A 357 -0.44 4.60 -19.61
C ILE A 357 -0.29 6.05 -20.06
N GLY A 358 -0.60 6.99 -19.18
CA GLY A 358 -0.52 8.43 -19.48
C GLY A 358 0.85 8.98 -19.16
N TYR A 359 1.59 9.39 -20.18
CA TYR A 359 2.92 9.99 -20.09
C TYR A 359 2.89 11.45 -20.56
N GLU A 360 3.44 12.35 -19.75
CA GLU A 360 3.64 13.75 -20.09
C GLU A 360 5.06 13.99 -20.61
N SER A 361 5.16 14.54 -21.83
CA SER A 361 6.44 14.90 -22.46
C SER A 361 7.09 16.14 -21.82
N THR A 362 8.10 16.70 -22.43
CA THR A 362 8.80 17.91 -21.97
C THR A 362 7.83 19.04 -21.58
N PRO A 363 7.96 19.64 -20.36
CA PRO A 363 9.13 19.58 -19.47
C PRO A 363 9.10 18.44 -18.41
N VAL A 364 8.01 17.68 -18.28
CA VAL A 364 7.78 16.72 -17.20
C VAL A 364 8.56 15.42 -17.42
N LYS A 365 8.39 14.80 -18.58
CA LYS A 365 9.02 13.52 -18.97
C LYS A 365 8.75 12.37 -17.98
N GLN A 366 7.49 12.20 -17.55
CA GLN A 366 7.10 11.20 -16.57
C GLN A 366 5.78 10.53 -16.93
N ILE A 367 5.59 9.29 -16.49
CA ILE A 367 4.26 8.67 -16.39
C ILE A 367 3.55 9.29 -15.19
N VAL A 368 2.35 9.84 -15.44
CA VAL A 368 1.60 10.63 -14.45
C VAL A 368 0.20 10.11 -14.17
N ALA A 369 -0.32 9.22 -15.02
CA ALA A 369 -1.69 8.74 -14.88
C ALA A 369 -1.89 7.34 -15.45
N LEU A 370 -2.87 6.62 -14.89
CA LEU A 370 -3.53 5.48 -15.50
C LEU A 370 -4.85 5.97 -16.10
N MET A 371 -5.11 5.57 -17.34
CA MET A 371 -6.26 6.00 -18.11
C MET A 371 -6.89 4.80 -18.83
N ARG A 372 -8.06 5.01 -19.40
CA ARG A 372 -8.68 4.08 -20.35
C ARG A 372 -9.30 4.83 -21.51
N ILE A 373 -9.52 4.17 -22.61
CA ILE A 373 -10.32 4.69 -23.70
C ILE A 373 -11.78 4.56 -23.31
N SER A 374 -12.48 5.68 -23.15
CA SER A 374 -13.88 5.72 -22.72
C SER A 374 -14.86 5.50 -23.88
N ALA A 375 -14.49 5.94 -25.07
CA ALA A 375 -15.25 5.75 -26.31
C ALA A 375 -14.31 5.60 -27.51
N GLU A 376 -14.72 4.80 -28.49
CA GLU A 376 -13.99 4.66 -29.75
C GLU A 376 -13.97 6.01 -30.51
N GLN A 377 -13.05 6.13 -31.46
CA GLN A 377 -12.92 7.31 -32.28
C GLN A 377 -14.18 7.50 -33.18
N ASP A 378 -14.57 8.76 -33.37
CA ASP A 378 -15.71 9.20 -34.18
C ASP A 378 -15.32 9.74 -35.55
N SER A 379 -14.13 9.43 -36.05
CA SER A 379 -13.45 9.94 -37.25
C SER A 379 -12.70 11.27 -37.08
N GLU A 380 -12.96 12.01 -36.01
CA GLU A 380 -12.28 13.30 -35.70
C GLU A 380 -11.52 13.22 -34.38
N LYS A 381 -12.06 12.51 -33.38
CA LYS A 381 -11.57 12.48 -32.01
C LYS A 381 -11.61 11.06 -31.43
N ILE A 382 -10.80 10.86 -30.40
CA ILE A 382 -10.82 9.70 -29.50
C ILE A 382 -10.92 10.21 -28.04
N TYR A 383 -11.47 9.41 -27.15
CA TYR A 383 -11.85 9.86 -25.80
C TYR A 383 -11.12 9.06 -24.73
N PHE A 384 -10.41 9.76 -23.84
CA PHE A 384 -9.65 9.18 -22.76
C PHE A 384 -10.23 9.56 -21.40
N GLU A 385 -10.47 8.58 -20.53
CA GLU A 385 -10.91 8.79 -19.15
C GLU A 385 -9.74 8.56 -18.21
N LYS A 386 -9.53 9.46 -17.27
CA LYS A 386 -8.54 9.27 -16.21
C LYS A 386 -9.09 8.36 -15.13
N LEU A 387 -8.40 7.26 -14.86
CA LEU A 387 -8.72 6.31 -13.79
C LEU A 387 -7.99 6.63 -12.48
N GLU A 388 -6.72 7.06 -12.60
CA GLU A 388 -5.87 7.35 -11.44
C GLU A 388 -4.77 8.34 -11.82
N GLY A 389 -4.47 9.28 -10.92
CA GLY A 389 -3.29 10.13 -11.00
C GLY A 389 -2.19 9.59 -10.10
N LEU A 390 -0.96 9.53 -10.61
CA LEU A 390 0.15 9.00 -9.82
C LEU A 390 0.63 10.02 -8.80
N SER A 391 0.67 9.65 -7.54
CA SER A 391 1.24 10.46 -6.46
C SER A 391 2.78 10.47 -6.51
N SER A 392 3.37 9.38 -6.99
CA SER A 392 4.79 9.24 -7.31
C SER A 392 4.93 8.92 -8.79
N PRO A 393 5.06 9.93 -9.68
CA PRO A 393 5.27 9.73 -11.11
C PRO A 393 6.56 8.97 -11.41
N ILE A 394 6.59 8.24 -12.53
CA ILE A 394 7.76 7.46 -12.95
C ILE A 394 8.50 8.19 -14.06
N ASP A 395 9.78 8.42 -13.85
CA ASP A 395 10.65 9.15 -14.77
C ASP A 395 10.95 8.37 -16.05
N PHE A 396 11.10 9.10 -17.17
CA PHE A 396 11.50 8.52 -18.45
C PHE A 396 12.87 7.81 -18.40
N ALA A 397 13.80 8.35 -17.60
CA ALA A 397 15.12 7.75 -17.43
C ALA A 397 15.00 6.32 -16.85
N THR A 398 14.19 6.17 -15.82
CA THR A 398 13.90 4.84 -15.20
C THR A 398 13.33 3.85 -16.22
N LEU A 399 12.37 4.29 -17.07
CA LEU A 399 11.80 3.43 -18.10
C LEU A 399 12.85 3.01 -19.15
N LYS A 400 13.78 3.88 -19.48
CA LYS A 400 14.81 3.62 -20.48
C LYS A 400 15.87 2.63 -20.01
N GLU A 401 16.11 2.55 -18.71
CA GLU A 401 17.05 1.60 -18.10
C GLU A 401 16.48 0.18 -18.01
N CYS A 402 15.18 -0.01 -18.24
CA CYS A 402 14.54 -1.31 -18.17
C CYS A 402 14.72 -2.10 -19.47
N ALA A 403 15.41 -3.24 -19.40
CA ALA A 403 15.63 -4.12 -20.54
C ALA A 403 14.33 -4.67 -21.13
N GLU A 404 13.30 -4.87 -20.30
CA GLU A 404 11.97 -5.35 -20.67
C GLU A 404 11.22 -4.39 -21.61
N LEU A 405 11.57 -3.11 -21.57
CA LEU A 405 10.96 -2.05 -22.38
C LEU A 405 11.80 -1.67 -23.59
N GLU A 406 12.98 -2.28 -23.81
CA GLU A 406 13.91 -1.91 -24.90
C GLU A 406 13.24 -1.91 -26.27
N LYS A 407 12.27 -2.81 -26.50
CA LYS A 407 11.53 -2.94 -27.77
C LYS A 407 10.23 -2.14 -27.83
N MET A 408 9.91 -1.36 -26.80
CA MET A 408 8.71 -0.56 -26.73
C MET A 408 8.61 0.38 -27.95
N GLU A 409 7.43 0.47 -28.57
CA GLU A 409 7.21 1.28 -29.78
C GLU A 409 7.61 2.73 -29.58
N TYR A 410 7.38 3.30 -28.38
CA TYR A 410 7.76 4.65 -28.03
C TYR A 410 9.28 4.90 -28.07
N PHE A 411 10.11 3.91 -27.71
CA PHE A 411 11.57 4.06 -27.75
C PHE A 411 12.11 4.00 -29.19
N SER A 412 11.44 3.23 -30.04
CA SER A 412 11.81 3.15 -31.47
C SER A 412 11.40 4.40 -32.25
N MET A 413 10.31 5.07 -31.86
CA MET A 413 9.76 6.23 -32.55
C MET A 413 9.13 7.21 -31.54
N GLN A 414 9.91 8.13 -30.99
CA GLN A 414 9.43 9.09 -29.98
C GLN A 414 8.49 10.19 -30.53
N GLN A 415 8.29 10.25 -31.85
CA GLN A 415 7.43 11.24 -32.50
C GLN A 415 6.05 10.67 -32.78
N GLY A 416 5.15 10.82 -31.84
CA GLY A 416 3.77 10.38 -31.90
C GLY A 416 3.03 10.71 -30.62
N SER A 417 1.75 10.38 -30.58
CA SER A 417 0.92 10.62 -29.37
C SER A 417 0.38 9.34 -28.77
N LEU A 418 0.04 8.32 -29.58
CA LEU A 418 -0.49 7.07 -29.11
C LEU A 418 0.33 5.90 -29.64
N PHE A 419 0.94 5.15 -28.76
CA PHE A 419 1.83 4.03 -29.05
C PHE A 419 1.26 2.74 -28.50
N LYS A 420 1.48 1.64 -29.21
CA LYS A 420 1.02 0.33 -28.80
C LYS A 420 1.95 -0.24 -27.74
N LEU A 421 1.37 -0.84 -26.72
CA LEU A 421 2.08 -1.66 -25.76
C LEU A 421 1.70 -3.13 -25.97
N THR A 422 2.65 -4.01 -25.84
CA THR A 422 2.35 -5.41 -25.60
C THR A 422 1.78 -5.57 -24.18
N LYS A 423 1.06 -6.68 -23.93
CA LYS A 423 0.56 -6.99 -22.58
C LYS A 423 1.69 -7.04 -21.55
N GLY A 424 2.83 -7.63 -21.91
CA GLY A 424 4.00 -7.73 -21.03
C GLY A 424 4.60 -6.37 -20.68
N GLU A 425 4.76 -5.45 -21.64
CA GLU A 425 5.23 -4.09 -21.40
C GLU A 425 4.27 -3.30 -20.51
N TYR A 426 2.95 -3.43 -20.76
CA TYR A 426 1.95 -2.78 -19.90
C TYR A 426 1.97 -3.31 -18.47
N GLU A 427 1.98 -4.63 -18.28
CA GLU A 427 2.02 -5.24 -16.95
C GLU A 427 3.30 -4.86 -16.20
N PHE A 428 4.45 -4.85 -16.89
CA PHE A 428 5.72 -4.41 -16.32
C PHE A 428 5.68 -2.95 -15.84
N ILE A 429 5.20 -2.02 -16.70
CA ILE A 429 5.02 -0.61 -16.31
C ILE A 429 4.01 -0.48 -15.17
N PHE A 430 2.92 -1.26 -15.21
CA PHE A 430 1.89 -1.23 -14.18
C PHE A 430 2.43 -1.72 -12.82
N ASP A 431 3.27 -2.75 -12.81
CA ASP A 431 3.92 -3.24 -11.59
C ASP A 431 4.87 -2.18 -11.00
N MET A 432 5.68 -1.51 -11.84
CA MET A 432 6.50 -0.35 -11.42
C MET A 432 5.63 0.76 -10.82
N ILE A 433 4.48 1.06 -11.46
CA ILE A 433 3.54 2.05 -10.93
C ILE A 433 3.05 1.61 -9.54
N ARG A 434 2.72 0.34 -9.34
CA ARG A 434 2.20 -0.17 -8.06
C ARG A 434 3.26 -0.28 -6.96
N GLU A 435 4.51 -0.44 -7.30
CA GLU A 435 5.62 -0.36 -6.35
C GLU A 435 5.74 1.06 -5.75
N GLU A 436 5.66 2.09 -6.59
CA GLU A 436 5.78 3.50 -6.16
C GLU A 436 4.43 4.11 -5.68
N ASN A 437 3.31 3.59 -6.16
CA ASN A 437 1.96 4.01 -5.84
C ASN A 437 1.12 2.80 -5.40
N PRO A 438 1.36 2.24 -4.21
CA PRO A 438 0.62 1.08 -3.75
C PRO A 438 -0.88 1.38 -3.68
N ALA A 439 -1.68 0.43 -4.19
CA ALA A 439 -3.13 0.52 -4.03
C ALA A 439 -3.47 0.55 -2.53
N PRO A 440 -4.47 1.35 -2.10
CA PRO A 440 -4.88 1.39 -0.70
C PRO A 440 -5.15 -0.02 -0.19
N ALA A 441 -4.41 -0.46 0.82
CA ALA A 441 -4.63 -1.75 1.44
C ALA A 441 -6.06 -1.77 1.99
N ALA A 442 -6.84 -2.79 1.68
CA ALA A 442 -8.13 -3.07 2.31
C ALA A 442 -7.89 -3.58 3.74
N LYS A 443 -7.31 -2.74 4.60
CA LYS A 443 -7.29 -3.00 6.04
C LYS A 443 -8.73 -2.85 6.53
N GLY A 444 -9.20 -3.80 7.31
CA GLY A 444 -10.46 -3.67 8.03
C GLY A 444 -10.44 -2.35 8.80
N LYS A 445 -11.26 -1.39 8.37
CA LYS A 445 -11.23 -0.04 8.93
C LYS A 445 -11.88 -0.07 10.29
N THR A 446 -11.14 0.30 11.32
CA THR A 446 -11.67 0.47 12.68
C THR A 446 -12.46 1.76 12.71
N ALA A 447 -13.73 1.69 13.07
CA ALA A 447 -14.55 2.89 13.26
C ALA A 447 -13.97 3.76 14.38
N TYR A 448 -13.96 5.07 14.17
CA TYR A 448 -13.51 6.05 15.17
C TYR A 448 -14.50 7.23 15.20
N THR A 449 -15.24 7.28 16.28
CA THR A 449 -16.36 8.22 16.42
C THR A 449 -15.96 9.52 17.15
N LYS A 450 -16.86 10.49 17.16
CA LYS A 450 -16.76 11.67 18.03
C LYS A 450 -16.57 11.26 19.50
N GLN A 451 -17.26 10.20 19.96
CA GLN A 451 -17.15 9.76 21.35
C GLN A 451 -15.75 9.21 21.65
N ASP A 452 -15.14 8.48 20.72
CA ASP A 452 -13.77 8.00 20.85
C ASP A 452 -12.78 9.17 20.95
N PHE A 453 -12.99 10.21 20.12
CA PHE A 453 -12.21 11.44 20.23
C PHE A 453 -12.34 12.10 21.60
N LEU A 454 -13.55 12.22 22.15
CA LEU A 454 -13.78 12.86 23.45
C LEU A 454 -13.24 12.03 24.63
N ASN A 455 -13.11 10.73 24.45
CA ASN A 455 -12.48 9.83 25.41
C ASN A 455 -10.94 9.97 25.37
N ASP A 456 -10.37 10.07 24.16
CA ASP A 456 -8.91 10.16 23.97
C ASP A 456 -8.35 11.57 24.20
N VAL A 457 -9.09 12.60 23.76
CA VAL A 457 -8.66 13.99 23.77
C VAL A 457 -9.43 14.75 24.83
N TYR A 458 -8.74 15.23 25.85
CA TYR A 458 -9.33 15.91 27.00
C TYR A 458 -9.88 17.30 26.66
N MET A 459 -10.99 17.30 25.92
CA MET A 459 -11.68 18.48 25.43
C MET A 459 -13.20 18.38 25.70
N SER A 460 -13.87 19.53 25.86
CA SER A 460 -15.34 19.52 25.96
C SER A 460 -16.00 19.26 24.62
N GLU A 461 -17.15 18.60 24.65
CA GLU A 461 -17.95 18.31 23.45
C GLU A 461 -18.26 19.57 22.62
N THR A 462 -18.62 20.66 23.29
CA THR A 462 -18.91 21.95 22.62
C THR A 462 -17.69 22.51 21.88
N LYS A 463 -16.49 22.37 22.45
CA LYS A 463 -15.24 22.79 21.80
C LYS A 463 -14.95 21.90 20.58
N TYR A 464 -15.13 20.58 20.71
CA TYR A 464 -14.98 19.65 19.59
C TYR A 464 -15.92 20.01 18.44
N ASP A 465 -17.23 20.18 18.70
CA ASP A 465 -18.21 20.48 17.66
C ASP A 465 -17.86 21.77 16.90
N ARG A 466 -17.41 22.78 17.64
CA ARG A 466 -16.96 24.04 17.03
C ARG A 466 -15.69 23.85 16.19
N LEU A 467 -14.72 23.11 16.70
CA LEU A 467 -13.45 22.81 16.00
C LEU A 467 -13.71 22.06 14.71
N ALA A 468 -14.47 20.96 14.77
CA ALA A 468 -14.82 20.14 13.61
C ALA A 468 -15.62 20.95 12.56
N ALA A 469 -16.60 21.77 12.99
CA ALA A 469 -17.38 22.62 12.10
C ALA A 469 -16.51 23.67 11.40
N VAL A 470 -15.60 24.31 12.13
CA VAL A 470 -14.65 25.29 11.57
C VAL A 470 -13.72 24.62 10.56
N LEU A 471 -13.15 23.46 10.87
CA LEU A 471 -12.28 22.74 9.95
C LEU A 471 -13.02 22.31 8.67
N LYS A 472 -14.21 21.73 8.80
CA LYS A 472 -15.03 21.34 7.64
C LYS A 472 -15.37 22.54 6.74
N LYS A 473 -15.63 23.72 7.33
CA LYS A 473 -15.99 24.94 6.59
C LYS A 473 -14.79 25.67 6.01
N LYS A 474 -13.74 25.90 6.82
CA LYS A 474 -12.57 26.73 6.46
C LYS A 474 -11.45 25.93 5.81
N LYS A 475 -11.48 24.61 5.92
CA LYS A 475 -10.48 23.66 5.42
C LYS A 475 -9.10 23.72 6.08
N ASN A 476 -8.75 24.86 6.68
CA ASN A 476 -7.44 25.07 7.29
C ASN A 476 -7.60 25.60 8.71
N ILE A 477 -6.94 24.96 9.67
CA ILE A 477 -6.88 25.40 11.07
C ILE A 477 -5.44 25.37 11.60
N ILE A 478 -5.17 26.12 12.64
CA ILE A 478 -3.97 26.01 13.46
C ILE A 478 -4.40 25.69 14.90
N LEU A 479 -3.95 24.54 15.39
CA LEU A 479 -4.03 24.20 16.80
C LEU A 479 -2.83 24.83 17.52
N GLN A 480 -3.10 25.85 18.34
CA GLN A 480 -2.07 26.54 19.10
C GLN A 480 -2.27 26.36 20.60
N GLY A 481 -1.20 26.42 21.36
CA GLY A 481 -1.28 26.35 22.81
C GLY A 481 0.07 26.01 23.46
N ALA A 482 0.06 25.94 24.77
CA ALA A 482 1.23 25.63 25.58
C ALA A 482 1.83 24.24 25.25
N PRO A 483 3.10 23.98 25.56
CA PRO A 483 3.66 22.63 25.53
C PRO A 483 2.84 21.65 26.40
N GLY A 484 2.76 20.40 25.97
CA GLY A 484 2.08 19.37 26.76
C GLY A 484 0.53 19.41 26.79
N VAL A 485 -0.14 20.25 25.97
CA VAL A 485 -1.63 20.24 25.86
C VAL A 485 -2.15 19.23 24.85
N GLY A 486 -1.32 18.34 24.32
CA GLY A 486 -1.76 17.26 23.43
C GLY A 486 -2.12 17.68 22.00
N LYS A 487 -1.55 18.78 21.46
CA LYS A 487 -1.90 19.30 20.12
C LYS A 487 -1.70 18.29 19.00
N THR A 488 -0.54 17.66 18.93
CA THR A 488 -0.19 16.68 17.88
C THR A 488 -1.07 15.44 17.97
N PHE A 489 -1.32 14.97 19.20
CA PHE A 489 -2.24 13.87 19.49
C PHE A 489 -3.67 14.18 19.04
N ALA A 490 -4.17 15.38 19.37
CA ALA A 490 -5.51 15.82 19.01
C ALA A 490 -5.69 16.01 17.50
N ALA A 491 -4.67 16.51 16.79
CA ALA A 491 -4.73 16.73 15.34
C ALA A 491 -5.04 15.44 14.57
N LYS A 492 -4.32 14.36 14.88
CA LYS A 492 -4.50 13.05 14.22
C LYS A 492 -5.86 12.43 14.56
N ARG A 493 -6.29 12.52 15.81
CA ARG A 493 -7.58 12.00 16.26
C ARG A 493 -8.77 12.81 15.74
N LEU A 494 -8.60 14.12 15.56
CA LEU A 494 -9.59 14.95 14.90
C LEU A 494 -9.80 14.51 13.45
N ALA A 495 -8.73 14.19 12.74
CA ALA A 495 -8.82 13.62 11.40
C ALA A 495 -9.62 12.30 11.40
N TYR A 496 -9.29 11.35 12.27
CA TYR A 496 -10.03 10.09 12.39
C TYR A 496 -11.52 10.31 12.69
N SER A 497 -11.83 11.19 13.63
CA SER A 497 -13.24 11.45 14.01
C SER A 497 -14.07 12.13 12.90
N ILE A 498 -13.43 12.89 12.00
CA ILE A 498 -14.10 13.49 10.84
C ILE A 498 -14.25 12.46 9.71
N MET A 499 -13.29 11.55 9.56
CA MET A 499 -13.35 10.43 8.63
C MET A 499 -14.30 9.32 9.10
N GLU A 500 -14.66 9.30 10.40
CA GLU A 500 -15.42 8.25 11.08
C GLU A 500 -14.72 6.87 11.05
N GLU A 501 -13.42 6.85 10.76
CA GLU A 501 -12.59 5.65 10.69
C GLU A 501 -11.12 5.97 10.95
N ILE A 502 -10.36 4.98 11.43
CA ILE A 502 -8.89 5.05 11.52
C ILE A 502 -8.32 4.67 10.15
N ASP A 503 -7.78 5.66 9.44
CA ASP A 503 -7.19 5.48 8.12
C ASP A 503 -5.95 6.39 7.97
N ASP A 504 -4.78 5.83 8.30
CA ASP A 504 -3.51 6.56 8.21
C ASP A 504 -3.12 6.87 6.76
N ASP A 505 -3.64 6.13 5.78
CA ASP A 505 -3.36 6.39 4.36
C ASP A 505 -3.94 7.72 3.87
N ARG A 506 -4.92 8.29 4.59
CA ARG A 506 -5.51 9.60 4.31
C ARG A 506 -4.98 10.73 5.18
N ILE A 507 -3.93 10.47 5.94
CA ILE A 507 -3.23 11.46 6.77
C ILE A 507 -1.79 11.54 6.33
N GLU A 508 -1.32 12.74 6.04
CA GLU A 508 0.10 13.03 5.84
C GLU A 508 0.57 13.92 6.98
N PHE A 509 1.73 13.59 7.55
CA PHE A 509 2.29 14.32 8.69
C PHE A 509 3.69 14.81 8.35
N VAL A 510 3.91 16.12 8.48
CA VAL A 510 5.21 16.75 8.26
C VAL A 510 5.56 17.67 9.42
N GLN A 511 6.84 17.81 9.72
CA GLN A 511 7.35 18.79 10.69
C GLN A 511 8.14 19.86 9.95
N PHE A 512 7.78 21.13 10.16
CA PHE A 512 8.52 22.25 9.59
C PHE A 512 9.74 22.60 10.45
N HIS A 513 10.79 23.01 9.77
CA HIS A 513 12.02 23.54 10.34
C HIS A 513 12.50 24.74 9.54
N GLN A 514 13.48 25.49 10.03
CA GLN A 514 13.92 26.76 9.45
C GLN A 514 14.37 26.65 7.98
N ASN A 515 14.94 25.50 7.59
CA ASN A 515 15.42 25.25 6.23
C ASN A 515 14.41 24.53 5.34
N TYR A 516 13.16 24.34 5.79
CA TYR A 516 12.13 23.70 4.99
C TYR A 516 11.77 24.61 3.79
N SER A 517 11.77 24.06 2.59
CA SER A 517 11.69 24.84 1.35
C SER A 517 10.44 24.51 0.51
N TYR A 518 10.16 25.34 -0.50
CA TYR A 518 9.15 25.06 -1.51
C TYR A 518 9.48 23.78 -2.29
N GLU A 519 10.76 23.53 -2.52
CA GLU A 519 11.27 22.37 -3.25
C GLU A 519 10.98 21.05 -2.53
N ASP A 520 11.00 21.04 -1.19
CA ASP A 520 10.65 19.88 -0.39
C ASP A 520 9.13 19.70 -0.25
N PHE A 521 8.41 20.83 -0.28
CA PHE A 521 6.96 20.86 -0.10
C PHE A 521 6.19 20.60 -1.40
N MET A 522 6.55 21.30 -2.47
CA MET A 522 5.84 21.24 -3.75
C MET A 522 6.62 20.54 -4.84
N MET A 523 7.69 21.15 -5.29
CA MET A 523 8.57 20.59 -6.31
C MET A 523 9.86 21.40 -6.45
N GLY A 524 10.93 20.75 -6.86
CA GLY A 524 12.19 21.40 -7.14
C GLY A 524 13.13 20.53 -7.95
N TYR A 525 14.10 21.17 -8.58
CA TYR A 525 15.17 20.46 -9.28
C TYR A 525 16.20 19.94 -8.26
N LYS A 526 16.37 18.61 -8.23
CA LYS A 526 17.40 17.97 -7.41
C LYS A 526 18.54 17.46 -8.29
N PRO A 527 19.81 17.54 -7.85
CA PRO A 527 20.93 17.01 -8.60
C PRO A 527 20.84 15.49 -8.72
N VAL A 528 21.11 14.98 -9.91
CA VAL A 528 21.26 13.56 -10.25
C VAL A 528 22.58 13.40 -11.00
N GLU A 529 23.06 12.15 -11.23
CA GLU A 529 24.37 11.87 -11.85
C GLU A 529 24.56 12.62 -13.20
N ASP A 530 23.49 12.75 -14.00
CA ASP A 530 23.52 13.37 -15.33
C ASP A 530 22.91 14.79 -15.38
N GLY A 531 22.81 15.51 -14.25
CA GLY A 531 22.28 16.87 -14.24
C GLY A 531 21.29 17.19 -13.13
N PHE A 532 20.13 17.75 -13.49
CA PHE A 532 19.07 18.10 -12.56
C PHE A 532 17.75 17.49 -13.00
N GLU A 533 17.05 16.87 -12.04
CA GLU A 533 15.73 16.28 -12.24
C GLU A 533 14.68 16.99 -11.39
N LEU A 534 13.48 17.19 -11.95
CA LEU A 534 12.35 17.77 -11.24
C LEU A 534 11.72 16.69 -10.33
N LYS A 535 11.86 16.87 -9.02
CA LYS A 535 11.21 16.00 -8.02
C LYS A 535 10.00 16.68 -7.40
N TYR A 536 8.93 15.92 -7.20
CA TYR A 536 7.72 16.40 -6.54
C TYR A 536 7.83 16.27 -5.02
N GLY A 537 7.45 17.33 -4.33
CA GLY A 537 7.45 17.41 -2.87
C GLY A 537 6.24 16.67 -2.25
N ILE A 538 6.26 16.61 -0.92
CA ILE A 538 5.29 15.81 -0.14
C ILE A 538 3.85 16.32 -0.30
N PHE A 539 3.63 17.64 -0.32
CA PHE A 539 2.28 18.21 -0.47
C PHE A 539 1.70 17.98 -1.87
N TYR A 540 2.54 18.10 -2.92
CA TYR A 540 2.12 17.79 -4.29
C TYR A 540 1.64 16.35 -4.40
N ARG A 541 2.45 15.39 -3.94
CA ARG A 541 2.11 13.95 -3.97
C ARG A 541 0.85 13.64 -3.19
N PHE A 542 0.69 14.25 -2.02
CA PHE A 542 -0.50 14.06 -1.21
C PHE A 542 -1.76 14.65 -1.85
N CYS A 543 -1.67 15.80 -2.52
CA CYS A 543 -2.76 16.36 -3.32
C CYS A 543 -3.17 15.43 -4.47
N GLN A 544 -2.22 14.81 -5.17
CA GLN A 544 -2.53 13.82 -6.22
C GLN A 544 -3.22 12.59 -5.63
N LYS A 545 -2.75 12.08 -4.50
CA LYS A 545 -3.39 10.96 -3.78
C LYS A 545 -4.85 11.31 -3.37
N ALA A 546 -5.07 12.50 -2.85
CA ALA A 546 -6.40 12.98 -2.47
C ALA A 546 -7.32 13.19 -3.69
N ALA A 547 -6.77 13.64 -4.81
CA ALA A 547 -7.52 13.85 -6.05
C ALA A 547 -8.05 12.54 -6.66
N ASN A 548 -7.41 11.40 -6.39
CA ASN A 548 -7.87 10.08 -6.81
C ASN A 548 -9.15 9.63 -6.09
N HIS A 549 -9.50 10.25 -4.95
CA HIS A 549 -10.68 9.92 -4.15
C HIS A 549 -11.47 11.17 -3.78
N PRO A 550 -12.14 11.82 -4.74
CA PRO A 550 -12.78 13.13 -4.52
C PRO A 550 -13.97 13.09 -3.53
N ASP A 551 -14.47 11.90 -3.21
CA ASP A 551 -15.53 11.65 -2.23
C ASP A 551 -15.03 11.51 -0.79
N LYS A 552 -13.71 11.35 -0.56
CA LYS A 552 -13.11 11.12 0.77
C LYS A 552 -12.37 12.33 1.31
N ASP A 553 -12.43 12.50 2.64
CA ASP A 553 -11.67 13.55 3.33
C ASP A 553 -10.22 13.11 3.57
N TYR A 554 -9.24 13.98 3.30
CA TYR A 554 -7.81 13.83 3.47
C TYR A 554 -7.27 14.91 4.38
N PHE A 555 -6.25 14.62 5.19
CA PHE A 555 -5.72 15.53 6.19
C PHE A 555 -4.21 15.68 6.07
N PHE A 556 -3.75 16.89 5.85
CA PHE A 556 -2.34 17.25 5.85
C PHE A 556 -2.02 17.95 7.16
N ILE A 557 -1.22 17.32 8.01
CA ILE A 557 -0.88 17.83 9.35
C ILE A 557 0.54 18.38 9.30
N ILE A 558 0.71 19.64 9.74
CA ILE A 558 2.00 20.33 9.76
C ILE A 558 2.34 20.66 11.21
N ASP A 559 3.32 19.94 11.75
CA ASP A 559 3.85 20.25 13.08
C ASP A 559 4.86 21.39 13.01
N GLU A 560 4.94 22.17 14.08
CA GLU A 560 5.82 23.35 14.19
C GLU A 560 5.68 24.31 13.00
N ILE A 561 4.43 24.56 12.58
CA ILE A 561 4.12 25.34 11.37
C ILE A 561 4.76 26.74 11.35
N ASN A 562 5.01 27.33 12.52
CA ASN A 562 5.66 28.63 12.71
C ASN A 562 7.19 28.61 12.60
N ARG A 563 7.83 27.42 12.56
CA ARG A 563 9.30 27.32 12.40
C ARG A 563 9.75 27.49 10.96
N GLY A 564 8.87 27.25 9.99
CA GLY A 564 9.16 27.47 8.56
C GLY A 564 8.72 28.85 8.08
N ASN A 565 9.37 29.35 7.02
CA ASN A 565 8.88 30.54 6.32
C ASN A 565 7.70 30.16 5.42
N MET A 566 6.49 30.25 5.97
CA MET A 566 5.26 29.80 5.32
C MET A 566 5.02 30.44 3.94
N SER A 567 5.32 31.72 3.80
CA SER A 567 5.14 32.45 2.53
C SER A 567 6.10 31.93 1.44
N LYS A 568 7.31 31.50 1.81
CA LYS A 568 8.23 30.86 0.87
C LYS A 568 7.85 29.41 0.59
N ILE A 569 7.46 28.64 1.59
CA ILE A 569 7.13 27.22 1.48
C ILE A 569 5.86 27.01 0.64
N PHE A 570 4.83 27.82 0.86
CA PHE A 570 3.57 27.72 0.12
C PHE A 570 3.58 28.47 -1.22
N GLY A 571 4.35 29.54 -1.36
CA GLY A 571 4.39 30.33 -2.59
C GLY A 571 3.00 30.66 -3.14
N GLU A 572 2.75 30.33 -4.40
CA GLU A 572 1.48 30.53 -5.09
C GLU A 572 0.32 29.69 -4.54
N LEU A 573 0.61 28.62 -3.78
CA LEU A 573 -0.44 27.79 -3.18
C LEU A 573 -1.23 28.51 -2.08
N LEU A 574 -0.69 29.61 -1.55
CA LEU A 574 -1.39 30.38 -0.53
C LEU A 574 -2.82 30.77 -0.95
N MET A 575 -3.04 30.99 -2.23
CA MET A 575 -4.39 31.23 -2.76
C MET A 575 -5.18 29.92 -2.85
N LEU A 576 -4.59 28.84 -3.31
CA LEU A 576 -5.26 27.58 -3.59
C LEU A 576 -5.72 26.82 -2.33
N ILE A 577 -5.06 27.08 -1.19
CA ILE A 577 -5.49 26.47 0.08
C ILE A 577 -6.73 27.15 0.70
N GLU A 578 -7.16 28.32 0.24
CA GLU A 578 -8.40 28.94 0.70
C GLU A 578 -9.62 28.10 0.27
N ALA A 579 -10.64 28.01 1.12
CA ALA A 579 -11.81 27.14 0.88
C ALA A 579 -12.54 27.42 -0.45
N ASP A 580 -12.61 28.70 -0.83
CA ASP A 580 -13.29 29.16 -2.06
C ASP A 580 -12.45 28.95 -3.32
N TYR A 581 -11.17 28.63 -3.17
CA TYR A 581 -10.22 28.40 -4.28
C TYR A 581 -9.85 26.91 -4.42
N ARG A 582 -10.39 26.02 -3.61
CA ARG A 582 -10.22 24.58 -3.79
C ARG A 582 -10.76 24.15 -5.15
N ASP A 583 -10.11 23.16 -5.77
CA ASP A 583 -10.33 22.66 -7.14
C ASP A 583 -10.07 23.70 -8.25
N LYS A 584 -9.79 24.97 -7.93
CA LYS A 584 -9.39 25.96 -8.93
C LYS A 584 -7.92 25.74 -9.31
N LYS A 585 -7.65 25.89 -10.58
CA LYS A 585 -6.30 25.68 -11.15
C LYS A 585 -5.47 26.97 -11.10
N ALA A 586 -4.21 26.83 -10.73
CA ALA A 586 -3.18 27.86 -10.86
C ALA A 586 -1.94 27.28 -11.54
N THR A 587 -1.17 28.13 -12.19
CA THR A 587 0.08 27.73 -12.85
C THR A 587 1.22 27.72 -11.85
N LEU A 588 1.92 26.60 -11.75
CA LEU A 588 3.10 26.44 -10.89
C LEU A 588 4.33 27.11 -11.49
N ALA A 589 5.11 27.77 -10.65
CA ALA A 589 6.26 28.57 -11.11
C ALA A 589 7.39 27.73 -11.71
N TYR A 590 7.67 26.53 -11.17
CA TYR A 590 8.80 25.69 -11.58
C TYR A 590 8.63 25.01 -12.95
N ASN A 591 7.44 24.52 -13.24
CA ASN A 591 7.21 23.73 -14.47
C ASN A 591 6.18 24.35 -15.41
N GLY A 592 5.53 25.44 -14.99
CA GLY A 592 4.50 26.12 -15.79
C GLY A 592 3.22 25.32 -15.98
N LEU A 593 3.01 24.26 -15.19
CA LEU A 593 1.85 23.39 -15.30
C LEU A 593 0.73 23.83 -14.36
N SER A 594 -0.47 23.39 -14.69
CA SER A 594 -1.68 23.65 -13.92
C SER A 594 -1.76 22.71 -12.72
N PHE A 595 -2.07 23.27 -11.55
CA PHE A 595 -2.23 22.51 -10.30
C PHE A 595 -3.43 23.02 -9.51
N SER A 596 -4.11 22.13 -8.78
CA SER A 596 -5.21 22.47 -7.87
C SER A 596 -5.09 21.71 -6.57
N VAL A 597 -5.62 22.29 -5.49
CA VAL A 597 -5.73 21.63 -4.19
C VAL A 597 -7.13 21.02 -4.05
N PRO A 598 -7.26 19.71 -3.80
CA PRO A 598 -8.56 19.03 -3.74
C PRO A 598 -9.50 19.62 -2.67
N LYS A 599 -10.82 19.66 -2.97
CA LYS A 599 -11.85 20.25 -2.12
C LYS A 599 -11.97 19.60 -0.75
N ARG A 600 -11.72 18.28 -0.67
CA ARG A 600 -11.81 17.52 0.58
C ARG A 600 -10.47 17.31 1.28
N LEU A 601 -9.45 18.07 0.88
CA LEU A 601 -8.17 18.10 1.59
C LEU A 601 -8.23 19.17 2.68
N HIS A 602 -7.98 18.78 3.92
CA HIS A 602 -7.93 19.64 5.09
C HIS A 602 -6.49 19.83 5.55
N ILE A 603 -6.13 21.03 6.03
CA ILE A 603 -4.79 21.33 6.56
C ILE A 603 -4.92 21.67 8.04
N ILE A 604 -4.15 20.97 8.87
CA ILE A 604 -4.07 21.20 10.31
C ILE A 604 -2.64 21.59 10.66
N GLY A 605 -2.41 22.86 10.98
CA GLY A 605 -1.15 23.33 11.52
C GLY A 605 -1.11 23.16 13.03
N ILE A 606 0.06 22.90 13.58
CA ILE A 606 0.31 22.81 15.03
C ILE A 606 1.41 23.82 15.39
N MET A 607 1.17 24.58 16.44
CA MET A 607 2.07 25.63 16.88
C MET A 607 2.20 25.69 18.40
N ASN A 608 3.43 25.79 18.89
CA ASN A 608 3.71 26.10 20.29
C ASN A 608 3.67 27.60 20.53
N THR A 609 2.91 28.03 21.52
CA THR A 609 2.79 29.46 21.89
C THR A 609 3.88 29.95 22.83
N ALA A 610 4.60 29.05 23.48
CA ALA A 610 5.71 29.39 24.36
C ALA A 610 6.98 29.86 23.61
N ASP A 611 7.15 29.45 22.37
CA ASP A 611 8.31 29.80 21.53
C ASP A 611 8.25 31.26 21.03
N ARG A 612 8.70 32.21 21.83
CA ARG A 612 8.71 33.66 21.50
C ARG A 612 9.74 34.04 20.43
N SER A 613 10.77 33.22 20.23
CA SER A 613 11.87 33.46 19.29
C SER A 613 11.50 33.19 17.84
N LEU A 614 10.34 32.59 17.58
CA LEU A 614 9.92 32.17 16.26
C LEU A 614 9.10 33.26 15.54
N ALA A 615 9.19 33.27 14.21
CA ALA A 615 8.56 34.26 13.38
C ALA A 615 7.04 34.34 13.65
N MET A 616 6.55 35.57 13.86
CA MET A 616 5.11 35.81 13.89
C MET A 616 4.51 35.35 12.55
N ILE A 617 3.46 34.54 12.61
CA ILE A 617 2.75 34.11 11.40
C ILE A 617 2.32 35.35 10.60
N ASP A 618 2.73 35.40 9.32
CA ASP A 618 2.43 36.46 8.39
C ASP A 618 0.92 36.74 8.30
N TYR A 619 0.56 37.99 8.16
CA TYR A 619 -0.84 38.43 7.99
C TYR A 619 -1.55 37.74 6.82
N ALA A 620 -0.81 37.40 5.77
CA ALA A 620 -1.34 36.65 4.62
C ALA A 620 -1.88 35.28 5.03
N LEU A 621 -1.26 34.63 6.00
CA LEU A 621 -1.66 33.31 6.51
C LEU A 621 -2.77 33.40 7.57
N ARG A 622 -2.79 34.47 8.35
CA ARG A 622 -3.80 34.65 9.41
C ARG A 622 -5.23 34.62 8.88
N ARG A 623 -5.49 35.07 7.65
CA ARG A 623 -6.83 35.01 7.05
C ARG A 623 -7.16 33.64 6.42
N ARG A 624 -6.14 32.83 6.15
CA ARG A 624 -6.29 31.50 5.51
C ARG A 624 -6.47 30.37 6.48
N PHE A 625 -6.01 30.56 7.70
CA PHE A 625 -6.14 29.60 8.79
C PHE A 625 -7.03 30.17 9.89
N SER A 626 -7.87 29.31 10.47
CA SER A 626 -8.58 29.63 11.71
C SER A 626 -7.77 29.08 12.89
N PHE A 627 -7.48 29.95 13.85
CA PHE A 627 -6.71 29.62 15.04
C PHE A 627 -7.60 29.06 16.12
N PHE A 628 -7.21 27.97 16.71
CA PHE A 628 -7.91 27.31 17.80
C PHE A 628 -6.98 27.09 18.98
N ASP A 629 -7.33 27.70 20.13
CA ASP A 629 -6.55 27.59 21.35
C ASP A 629 -6.81 26.24 22.04
N MET A 630 -5.77 25.45 22.19
CA MET A 630 -5.74 24.24 23.00
C MET A 630 -5.29 24.62 24.41
N GLU A 631 -6.17 24.40 25.37
CA GLU A 631 -5.92 24.69 26.79
C GLU A 631 -5.63 23.38 27.53
N PRO A 632 -4.93 23.44 28.70
CA PRO A 632 -4.78 22.28 29.58
C PRO A 632 -6.14 21.66 29.91
N GLY A 633 -6.27 20.35 29.68
CA GLY A 633 -7.56 19.65 29.77
C GLY A 633 -7.89 19.07 31.16
N PHE A 634 -7.29 19.56 32.24
CA PHE A 634 -7.45 19.01 33.60
C PHE A 634 -8.91 18.97 34.10
N ASP A 635 -9.74 19.89 33.64
CA ASP A 635 -11.17 19.98 34.04
C ASP A 635 -12.11 19.27 33.03
N SER A 636 -11.55 18.63 32.00
CA SER A 636 -12.34 17.85 31.05
C SER A 636 -12.88 16.57 31.71
N LYS A 637 -14.03 16.09 31.23
CA LYS A 637 -14.59 14.83 31.70
C LYS A 637 -13.60 13.67 31.51
N GLY A 638 -12.95 13.59 30.35
CA GLY A 638 -12.00 12.52 30.05
C GLY A 638 -10.82 12.47 31.02
N PHE A 639 -10.20 13.65 31.33
CA PHE A 639 -9.11 13.70 32.29
C PHE A 639 -9.59 13.41 33.74
N THR A 640 -10.76 13.92 34.12
CA THR A 640 -11.34 13.66 35.44
C THR A 640 -11.65 12.17 35.63
N ASP A 641 -12.16 11.50 34.60
CA ASP A 641 -12.43 10.06 34.66
C ASP A 641 -11.11 9.26 34.69
N TYR A 642 -10.08 9.68 33.92
CA TYR A 642 -8.71 9.14 33.98
C TYR A 642 -8.11 9.27 35.39
N GLN A 643 -8.17 10.47 36.00
CA GLN A 643 -7.67 10.75 37.34
C GLN A 643 -8.36 9.89 38.41
N LYS A 644 -9.69 9.74 38.34
CA LYS A 644 -10.46 8.88 39.25
C LYS A 644 -10.12 7.41 39.12
N GLY A 645 -9.68 6.97 37.96
CA GLY A 645 -9.31 5.57 37.70
C GLY A 645 -8.12 5.11 38.56
N PHE A 646 -7.23 6.00 38.96
CA PHE A 646 -6.09 5.68 39.82
C PHE A 646 -6.46 5.65 41.32
N ALA A 647 -7.53 6.31 41.75
CA ALA A 647 -7.91 6.44 43.16
C ALA A 647 -6.72 6.83 44.06
N ASN A 648 -5.84 7.72 43.62
CA ASN A 648 -4.60 8.11 44.26
C ASN A 648 -4.71 9.56 44.75
N ASP A 649 -4.73 9.75 46.09
CA ASP A 649 -4.89 11.05 46.69
C ASP A 649 -3.69 11.98 46.48
N THR A 650 -2.47 11.43 46.38
CA THR A 650 -1.25 12.20 46.10
C THR A 650 -1.31 12.74 44.65
N PHE A 651 -1.75 11.91 43.70
CA PHE A 651 -1.94 12.37 42.33
C PHE A 651 -3.01 13.46 42.24
N ASN A 652 -4.13 13.28 42.95
CA ASN A 652 -5.18 14.30 43.01
C ASN A 652 -4.63 15.65 43.58
N ALA A 653 -3.86 15.58 44.65
CA ALA A 653 -3.25 16.76 45.25
C ALA A 653 -2.25 17.44 44.30
N LEU A 654 -1.41 16.65 43.60
CA LEU A 654 -0.47 17.16 42.61
C LEU A 654 -1.21 17.90 41.47
N ILE A 655 -2.25 17.33 40.92
CA ILE A 655 -3.02 17.95 39.83
C ILE A 655 -3.67 19.28 40.29
N GLU A 656 -4.18 19.36 41.52
CA GLU A 656 -4.70 20.63 42.04
C GLU A 656 -3.57 21.68 42.17
N ARG A 657 -2.36 21.31 42.61
CA ARG A 657 -1.22 22.25 42.63
C ARG A 657 -0.82 22.72 41.25
N ILE A 658 -0.87 21.83 40.24
CA ILE A 658 -0.59 22.21 38.86
C ILE A 658 -1.68 23.17 38.30
N LYS A 659 -2.95 22.98 38.67
CA LYS A 659 -4.01 23.93 38.30
C LYS A 659 -3.78 25.33 38.95
N GLU A 660 -3.39 25.37 40.26
CA GLU A 660 -3.02 26.61 40.93
C GLU A 660 -1.81 27.28 40.27
N LEU A 661 -0.77 26.50 39.93
CA LEU A 661 0.39 26.96 39.19
C LEU A 661 0.00 27.58 37.85
N ASN A 662 -0.87 26.91 37.07
CA ASN A 662 -1.37 27.42 35.81
C ASN A 662 -2.16 28.73 35.97
N GLN A 663 -2.90 28.91 37.05
CA GLN A 663 -3.57 30.19 37.32
C GLN A 663 -2.57 31.31 37.54
N GLU A 664 -1.46 31.05 38.27
CA GLU A 664 -0.42 32.03 38.48
C GLU A 664 0.33 32.35 37.18
N ILE A 665 0.67 31.33 36.37
CA ILE A 665 1.28 31.52 35.05
C ILE A 665 0.37 32.37 34.13
N MET A 666 -0.93 32.13 34.13
CA MET A 666 -1.88 32.93 33.33
C MET A 666 -1.95 34.40 33.73
N GLN A 667 -1.76 34.70 35.01
CA GLN A 667 -1.77 36.07 35.55
C GLN A 667 -0.43 36.78 35.39
N ASP A 668 0.61 36.03 35.15
CA ASP A 668 1.96 36.57 34.96
C ASP A 668 2.03 37.38 33.66
N LYS A 669 2.42 38.66 33.76
CA LYS A 669 2.50 39.58 32.62
C LYS A 669 3.55 39.15 31.57
N SER A 670 4.56 38.43 32.03
CA SER A 670 5.66 37.98 31.17
C SER A 670 5.34 36.65 30.45
N LEU A 671 4.45 35.84 30.97
CA LEU A 671 4.13 34.49 30.48
C LEU A 671 2.76 34.43 29.79
N GLY A 672 1.68 34.36 30.55
CA GLY A 672 0.32 34.25 30.07
C GLY A 672 -0.08 32.81 29.68
N LYS A 673 -1.24 32.65 29.03
CA LYS A 673 -1.84 31.35 28.69
C LYS A 673 -0.94 30.41 27.88
N GLY A 674 -0.04 30.95 27.08
CA GLY A 674 0.83 30.19 26.20
C GLY A 674 1.90 29.37 26.92
N PHE A 675 2.08 29.59 28.22
CA PHE A 675 3.10 28.95 29.05
C PHE A 675 2.52 28.01 30.12
N CYS A 676 1.20 27.79 30.14
CA CYS A 676 0.57 26.87 31.07
C CYS A 676 1.12 25.45 30.93
N ILE A 677 1.21 24.75 32.03
CA ILE A 677 1.61 23.35 32.06
C ILE A 677 0.46 22.51 31.48
N GLY A 678 0.75 21.72 30.45
CA GLY A 678 -0.21 20.86 29.82
C GLY A 678 -0.50 19.56 30.58
N HIS A 679 -1.66 19.00 30.36
CA HIS A 679 -2.09 17.75 31.02
C HIS A 679 -1.34 16.50 30.54
N SER A 680 -0.70 16.54 29.36
CA SER A 680 -0.04 15.36 28.80
C SER A 680 1.19 14.90 29.58
N TYR A 681 1.79 15.78 30.38
CA TYR A 681 2.86 15.40 31.33
C TYR A 681 2.37 14.41 32.41
N PHE A 682 1.07 14.42 32.68
CA PHE A 682 0.41 13.58 33.68
C PHE A 682 -0.41 12.43 33.08
N CYS A 683 -0.24 12.17 31.79
CA CYS A 683 -0.85 11.05 31.08
C CYS A 683 0.13 9.87 31.00
N ASN A 684 -0.39 8.65 30.77
CA ASN A 684 0.42 7.42 30.71
C ASN A 684 1.15 7.08 32.03
N ALA A 685 0.50 7.39 33.16
CA ALA A 685 1.05 7.21 34.50
C ALA A 685 1.38 5.75 34.89
N GLY A 686 1.05 4.76 34.04
CA GLY A 686 1.23 3.35 34.38
C GLY A 686 0.47 2.98 35.67
N ASP A 687 1.21 2.67 36.71
CA ASP A 687 0.69 2.39 38.07
C ASP A 687 0.51 3.66 38.94
N CYS A 688 0.77 4.85 38.38
CA CYS A 688 0.70 6.15 39.07
C CYS A 688 1.52 6.18 40.38
N SER A 689 2.76 5.67 40.30
CA SER A 689 3.65 5.60 41.48
C SER A 689 4.12 6.98 41.95
N GLU A 690 4.47 7.09 43.20
CA GLU A 690 5.03 8.33 43.79
C GLU A 690 6.38 8.69 43.13
N GLU A 691 7.18 7.69 42.79
CA GLU A 691 8.47 7.88 42.10
C GLU A 691 8.24 8.51 40.72
N TRP A 692 7.30 7.97 39.90
CA TRP A 692 6.94 8.56 38.62
C TRP A 692 6.44 10.01 38.75
N MET A 693 5.60 10.31 39.74
CA MET A 693 5.13 11.68 39.97
C MET A 693 6.25 12.64 40.32
N LYS A 694 7.23 12.19 41.13
CA LYS A 694 8.44 12.96 41.45
C LYS A 694 9.29 13.22 40.23
N ASP A 695 9.49 12.18 39.38
CA ASP A 695 10.25 12.32 38.15
C ASP A 695 9.61 13.34 37.19
N VAL A 696 8.29 13.34 37.02
CA VAL A 696 7.58 14.37 36.25
C VAL A 696 7.79 15.77 36.83
N VAL A 697 7.73 15.91 38.13
CA VAL A 697 7.98 17.22 38.78
C VAL A 697 9.43 17.65 38.60
N ASP A 698 10.39 16.79 38.90
CA ASP A 698 11.81 17.12 38.95
C ASP A 698 12.47 17.27 37.57
N PHE A 699 12.06 16.45 36.59
CA PHE A 699 12.72 16.41 35.31
C PHE A 699 11.92 17.11 34.20
N ASP A 700 10.60 17.28 34.34
CA ASP A 700 9.80 17.95 33.32
C ASP A 700 9.31 19.33 33.76
N ILE A 701 8.73 19.46 34.96
CA ILE A 701 8.05 20.68 35.38
C ILE A 701 9.03 21.72 35.93
N LEU A 702 9.89 21.36 36.90
CA LEU A 702 10.80 22.30 37.54
C LEU A 702 11.85 22.90 36.57
N PRO A 703 12.44 22.14 35.65
CA PRO A 703 13.31 22.72 34.62
C PRO A 703 12.59 23.77 33.76
N MET A 704 11.35 23.51 33.39
CA MET A 704 10.52 24.45 32.62
C MET A 704 10.22 25.72 33.42
N LEU A 705 9.88 25.60 34.72
CA LEU A 705 9.67 26.74 35.59
C LEU A 705 10.94 27.55 35.79
N SER A 706 12.13 26.91 35.82
CA SER A 706 13.39 27.60 35.94
C SER A 706 13.73 28.47 34.71
N GLU A 707 13.27 28.05 33.53
CA GLU A 707 13.34 28.86 32.30
C GLU A 707 12.34 30.02 32.33
N TYR A 708 11.12 29.77 32.83
CA TYR A 708 10.06 30.79 32.89
C TYR A 708 10.38 31.91 33.84
N TRP A 709 10.95 31.59 35.00
CA TRP A 709 11.29 32.51 36.10
C TRP A 709 12.77 32.55 36.41
N PHE A 710 13.61 32.55 35.33
CA PHE A 710 15.09 32.53 35.49
C PHE A 710 15.61 33.69 36.32
N ASP A 711 14.93 34.85 36.37
CA ASP A 711 15.23 36.04 37.14
C ASP A 711 14.37 36.21 38.44
N GLU A 712 13.41 35.32 38.68
CA GLU A 712 12.51 35.30 39.83
C GLU A 712 12.76 34.08 40.76
N SER A 713 13.99 33.91 41.23
CA SER A 713 14.42 32.74 42.01
C SER A 713 13.57 32.45 43.26
N VAL A 714 13.04 33.49 43.91
CA VAL A 714 12.15 33.35 45.09
C VAL A 714 10.81 32.68 44.68
N LYS A 715 10.28 33.03 43.57
CA LYS A 715 9.03 32.45 43.03
C LYS A 715 9.22 31.00 42.61
N LEU A 716 10.34 30.72 41.95
CA LEU A 716 10.73 29.36 41.59
C LEU A 716 10.85 28.48 42.85
N GLN A 717 11.62 28.91 43.84
CA GLN A 717 11.82 28.15 45.07
C GLN A 717 10.50 27.91 45.84
N ARG A 718 9.59 28.87 45.82
CA ARG A 718 8.27 28.71 46.44
C ARG A 718 7.50 27.56 45.75
N TRP A 719 7.47 27.52 44.42
CA TRP A 719 6.77 26.49 43.71
C TRP A 719 7.43 25.11 43.81
N GLU A 720 8.76 25.06 43.82
CA GLU A 720 9.51 23.84 44.12
C GLU A 720 9.09 23.24 45.47
N ASN A 721 9.02 24.07 46.54
CA ASN A 721 8.58 23.62 47.85
C ASN A 721 7.10 23.19 47.87
N ILE A 722 6.21 23.86 47.11
CA ILE A 722 4.79 23.52 47.03
C ILE A 722 4.62 22.16 46.33
N LEU A 723 5.30 21.94 45.22
CA LEU A 723 5.20 20.71 44.47
C LEU A 723 5.78 19.51 45.19
N HIS A 724 6.97 19.66 45.80
CA HIS A 724 7.57 18.61 46.64
C HIS A 724 6.77 18.35 47.93
N GLY A 725 6.09 19.36 48.46
CA GLY A 725 5.23 19.22 49.63
C GLY A 725 4.02 18.29 49.43
N VAL A 726 3.68 17.95 48.19
CA VAL A 726 2.63 16.96 47.88
C VAL A 726 3.03 15.52 48.25
N PHE A 727 4.33 15.26 48.35
CA PHE A 727 4.90 13.94 48.61
C PHE A 727 5.34 13.75 50.07
N GLN A 728 5.07 14.72 50.95
CA GLN A 728 5.33 14.69 52.40
C GLN A 728 4.04 14.36 53.17
#